data_dd7c362882db19e4916566dba10ccefa
#
_entry.id   dd7c362882db19e4916566dba10ccefa
#
_cell.length_a   1.000
_cell.length_b   1.000
_cell.length_c   1.000
_cell.angle_alpha   90.00
_cell.angle_beta   90.00
_cell.angle_gamma   90.00
#
_symmetry.space_group_name_H-M   'P 1'
#
loop_
_entity.id
_entity.type
_entity.pdbx_description
1 polymer ?
#
loop_
_entity_poly.entity_id
_entity_poly.type
_entity_poly.pdbx_seq_one_letter_code
_entity_poly.pdbx_strand_id
1 'polypeptide(L)'
;MPMNMTDIARLAGVRRPVVSMWRARHTSGPHPFPAPLPQAGAHGGILFDEREVTAWLGATGLGNNPDSHAEQPLHTDTLTTLAAHADAASALLLLHHAAQAPLATLTPEEIDEALLLSQFPAELLPPDLDLTDPPLAGLIPRIDDVAEAAFAAENALARLIESLPSDPAEGSAAALTSPARALLASVLTEIHAETDLPLVPTNLASLTLLTHTLPHAETARPRSVVALPRLLRTPHARAAWRLLAARGHHITVLSTVDFIDDGAPLVLPASCLAIAVLSPAAGPSTAADELDDVLLALGPTDRAMVLGPASLLVASTGQAARRRLLADAAASGTTLRYAAPLPKGMLTRSARRRLALWVLAGRDSVATSAMTVTADHGDASLSEGVTQAIAADLAVVISGDTATIRDHAFRSGGPLDAGAVHAAADITAPRTAASEQRLGADLLAEALHADEELLAAVSATGSRDARPEERVGWATLTGRYGSDRPGVRLPSDELAASGSGTVAAIGADELRGARPWGARRIDRLRLEEIAPRARFTEAGDVVYVSAGGPAAMVDDVGGHLVLAPARVFRAEPPQPAVEDPRCAAPGLVAADIAAQRVPDRDAWRIRLAPRDRLEDVERLRREAAGRRKALLDRIERLDRAEVALLHGLAAGTVRLGPGGAPQ
;
A
#
# COMPACT_ATOMS: atom_id res chain seq x y z
N MET A 1 -31.55 15.63 9.49
CA MET A 1 -31.26 14.37 10.21
C MET A 1 -30.11 14.59 11.18
N PRO A 2 -29.94 13.75 12.21
CA PRO A 2 -28.83 13.93 13.16
C PRO A 2 -27.48 13.45 12.60
N MET A 3 -26.46 14.28 12.61
CA MET A 3 -25.07 13.97 12.22
C MET A 3 -24.14 14.09 13.41
N ASN A 4 -23.20 13.16 13.53
CA ASN A 4 -22.11 13.29 14.49
C ASN A 4 -20.88 13.99 13.90
N MET A 5 -19.88 14.34 14.72
CA MET A 5 -18.68 15.04 14.25
C MET A 5 -17.84 14.28 13.22
N THR A 6 -17.96 12.96 13.17
CA THR A 6 -17.24 12.13 12.19
C THR A 6 -17.93 12.21 10.84
N ASP A 7 -19.26 12.24 10.82
CA ASP A 7 -20.05 12.42 9.60
C ASP A 7 -19.84 13.81 9.00
N ILE A 8 -19.81 14.85 9.83
CA ILE A 8 -19.47 16.21 9.40
C ILE A 8 -18.06 16.26 8.81
N ALA A 9 -17.09 15.59 9.42
CA ALA A 9 -15.71 15.56 8.93
C ALA A 9 -15.62 14.87 7.56
N ARG A 10 -16.39 13.81 7.36
CA ARG A 10 -16.46 13.06 6.09
C ARG A 10 -17.12 13.91 5.00
N LEU A 11 -18.27 14.51 5.29
CA LEU A 11 -18.98 15.41 4.36
C LEU A 11 -18.09 16.59 3.93
N ALA A 12 -17.39 17.21 4.86
CA ALA A 12 -16.52 18.34 4.58
C ALA A 12 -15.13 17.98 4.02
N GLY A 13 -14.79 16.69 3.85
CA GLY A 13 -13.49 16.23 3.37
C GLY A 13 -12.33 16.57 4.30
N VAL A 14 -12.56 16.61 5.62
CA VAL A 14 -11.56 17.01 6.63
C VAL A 14 -11.41 15.94 7.73
N ARG A 15 -10.41 16.10 8.59
CA ARG A 15 -10.26 15.23 9.76
C ARG A 15 -11.17 15.70 10.91
N ARG A 16 -11.72 14.76 11.71
CA ARG A 16 -12.57 15.04 12.88
C ARG A 16 -12.04 16.13 13.82
N PRO A 17 -10.73 16.23 14.13
CA PRO A 17 -10.20 17.35 14.95
C PRO A 17 -10.44 18.74 14.35
N VAL A 18 -10.51 18.86 13.03
CA VAL A 18 -10.80 20.11 12.32
C VAL A 18 -12.24 20.57 12.62
N VAL A 19 -13.20 19.65 12.57
CA VAL A 19 -14.60 19.94 12.92
C VAL A 19 -14.71 20.36 14.39
N SER A 20 -13.98 19.70 15.28
CA SER A 20 -13.92 20.10 16.70
C SER A 20 -13.36 21.51 16.89
N MET A 21 -12.37 21.88 16.08
CA MET A 21 -11.80 23.23 16.06
C MET A 21 -12.80 24.25 15.49
N TRP A 22 -13.52 23.92 14.41
CA TRP A 22 -14.57 24.79 13.86
C TRP A 22 -15.65 25.09 14.92
N ARG A 23 -16.16 24.04 15.58
CA ARG A 23 -17.14 24.20 16.66
C ARG A 23 -16.64 25.11 17.76
N ALA A 24 -15.36 25.01 18.15
CA ALA A 24 -14.78 25.85 19.20
C ALA A 24 -14.55 27.30 18.76
N ARG A 25 -14.24 27.54 17.48
CA ARG A 25 -13.94 28.89 16.94
C ARG A 25 -15.17 29.64 16.45
N HIS A 26 -16.19 28.95 15.96
CA HIS A 26 -17.40 29.56 15.43
C HIS A 26 -18.57 29.46 16.44
N THR A 27 -18.33 29.80 17.68
CA THR A 27 -19.37 29.87 18.73
C THR A 27 -20.25 31.11 18.62
N SER A 28 -19.77 32.15 17.94
CA SER A 28 -20.44 33.42 17.72
C SER A 28 -19.95 34.03 16.40
N GLY A 29 -20.69 34.98 15.82
CA GLY A 29 -20.32 35.64 14.57
C GLY A 29 -21.42 35.54 13.52
N PRO A 30 -21.16 35.95 12.26
CA PRO A 30 -22.16 35.95 11.18
C PRO A 30 -22.64 34.55 10.81
N HIS A 31 -21.80 33.54 10.97
CA HIS A 31 -22.09 32.13 10.70
C HIS A 31 -21.63 31.28 11.89
N PRO A 32 -22.42 31.21 13.00
CA PRO A 32 -22.09 30.35 14.11
C PRO A 32 -22.22 28.88 13.71
N PHE A 33 -21.37 28.02 14.32
CA PHE A 33 -21.46 26.57 14.09
C PHE A 33 -22.82 26.07 14.60
N PRO A 34 -23.50 25.13 13.88
CA PRO A 34 -24.82 24.63 14.25
C PRO A 34 -24.92 24.18 15.70
N ALA A 35 -26.08 24.43 16.30
CA ALA A 35 -26.33 24.03 17.68
C ALA A 35 -26.49 22.51 17.78
N PRO A 36 -26.02 21.87 18.86
CA PRO A 36 -26.24 20.44 19.07
C PRO A 36 -27.73 20.15 19.29
N LEU A 37 -28.20 19.05 18.70
CA LEU A 37 -29.54 18.56 18.93
C LEU A 37 -29.74 18.12 20.39
N PRO A 38 -30.93 18.31 20.96
CA PRO A 38 -31.20 17.96 22.36
C PRO A 38 -31.17 16.46 22.65
N GLN A 39 -31.19 15.61 21.62
CA GLN A 39 -31.12 14.15 21.75
C GLN A 39 -29.65 13.70 21.71
N ALA A 40 -29.23 12.94 22.72
CA ALA A 40 -27.94 12.27 22.68
C ALA A 40 -28.01 11.06 21.72
N GLY A 41 -26.99 10.86 20.89
CA GLY A 41 -26.86 9.66 20.07
C GLY A 41 -26.78 8.38 20.93
N ALA A 42 -27.02 7.22 20.32
CA ALA A 42 -27.05 5.90 20.97
C ALA A 42 -25.85 5.55 21.87
N HIS A 43 -24.73 6.31 21.74
CA HIS A 43 -23.51 6.17 22.55
C HIS A 43 -23.12 7.47 23.27
N GLY A 44 -24.09 8.36 23.55
CA GLY A 44 -23.83 9.63 24.25
C GLY A 44 -23.07 10.68 23.41
N GLY A 45 -22.99 10.51 22.09
CA GLY A 45 -22.35 11.43 21.17
C GLY A 45 -23.19 12.69 20.91
N ILE A 46 -22.52 13.81 20.66
CA ILE A 46 -23.15 15.08 20.29
C ILE A 46 -23.60 14.98 18.84
N LEU A 47 -24.87 15.26 18.58
CA LEU A 47 -25.49 15.25 17.26
C LEU A 47 -25.86 16.69 16.83
N PHE A 48 -25.86 16.92 15.53
CA PHE A 48 -26.19 18.20 14.88
C PHE A 48 -27.22 17.96 13.79
N ASP A 49 -28.04 18.97 13.48
CA ASP A 49 -28.94 18.89 12.33
C ASP A 49 -28.15 18.99 11.03
N GLU A 50 -28.38 18.05 10.16
CA GLU A 50 -27.71 17.91 8.87
C GLU A 50 -27.89 19.13 7.97
N ARG A 51 -29.12 19.62 7.85
CA ARG A 51 -29.44 20.78 7.00
C ARG A 51 -28.72 22.03 7.49
N GLU A 52 -28.68 22.22 8.81
CA GLU A 52 -27.95 23.34 9.40
C GLU A 52 -26.44 23.23 9.15
N VAL A 53 -25.88 22.03 9.27
CA VAL A 53 -24.45 21.76 9.00
C VAL A 53 -24.11 22.02 7.53
N THR A 54 -24.91 21.50 6.61
CA THR A 54 -24.71 21.68 5.17
C THR A 54 -24.84 23.14 4.75
N ALA A 55 -25.87 23.83 5.25
CA ALA A 55 -26.04 25.27 5.02
C ALA A 55 -24.86 26.07 5.61
N TRP A 56 -24.35 25.67 6.79
CA TRP A 56 -23.20 26.30 7.41
C TRP A 56 -21.91 26.10 6.59
N LEU A 57 -21.66 24.88 6.08
CA LEU A 57 -20.53 24.60 5.20
C LEU A 57 -20.60 25.43 3.93
N GLY A 58 -21.77 25.50 3.29
CA GLY A 58 -21.99 26.32 2.11
C GLY A 58 -21.79 27.83 2.37
N ALA A 59 -22.27 28.35 3.52
CA ALA A 59 -22.14 29.74 3.88
C ALA A 59 -20.71 30.16 4.28
N THR A 60 -19.94 29.23 4.82
CA THR A 60 -18.57 29.52 5.30
C THR A 60 -17.48 29.15 4.29
N GLY A 61 -17.78 28.30 3.31
CA GLY A 61 -16.79 27.77 2.37
C GLY A 61 -15.70 26.95 3.05
N LEU A 62 -15.94 26.48 4.29
CA LEU A 62 -14.98 25.69 5.04
C LEU A 62 -15.10 24.20 4.65
N GLY A 63 -13.97 23.58 4.44
CA GLY A 63 -13.88 22.19 4.01
C GLY A 63 -13.12 22.06 2.70
N ASN A 64 -12.79 20.82 2.34
CA ASN A 64 -12.09 20.51 1.09
C ASN A 64 -13.04 19.89 0.03
N ASN A 65 -14.33 19.83 0.35
CA ASN A 65 -15.36 19.30 -0.55
C ASN A 65 -16.31 20.44 -0.99
N PRO A 66 -16.13 21.00 -2.20
CA PRO A 66 -17.00 22.05 -2.73
C PRO A 66 -18.43 21.55 -3.01
N ASP A 67 -18.58 20.23 -3.27
CA ASP A 67 -19.85 19.59 -3.64
C ASP A 67 -20.58 18.98 -2.43
N SER A 68 -20.17 19.36 -1.22
CA SER A 68 -20.70 18.84 0.04
C SER A 68 -22.24 18.89 0.16
N HIS A 69 -22.89 19.82 -0.54
CA HIS A 69 -24.35 19.91 -0.58
C HIS A 69 -24.96 18.82 -1.47
N ALA A 70 -24.41 18.59 -2.64
CA ALA A 70 -24.88 17.57 -3.59
C ALA A 70 -24.59 16.14 -3.07
N GLU A 71 -23.46 15.95 -2.37
CA GLU A 71 -23.06 14.66 -1.80
C GLU A 71 -23.73 14.35 -0.44
N GLN A 72 -24.57 15.24 0.07
CA GLN A 72 -25.24 15.06 1.36
C GLN A 72 -25.88 13.68 1.53
N PRO A 73 -26.67 13.11 0.58
CA PRO A 73 -27.27 11.80 0.74
C PRO A 73 -26.26 10.67 0.91
N LEU A 74 -25.01 10.83 0.44
CA LEU A 74 -23.94 9.84 0.56
C LEU A 74 -23.28 9.79 1.96
N HIS A 75 -23.49 10.79 2.79
CA HIS A 75 -22.80 10.96 4.07
C HIS A 75 -23.70 10.95 5.29
N THR A 76 -25.01 10.73 5.11
CA THR A 76 -26.06 10.86 6.11
C THR A 76 -26.58 9.51 6.62
N ASP A 77 -27.58 9.58 7.53
CA ASP A 77 -28.38 8.44 7.94
C ASP A 77 -29.05 7.68 6.78
N THR A 78 -29.08 8.28 5.58
CA THR A 78 -29.59 7.61 4.39
C THR A 78 -28.79 6.35 4.08
N LEU A 79 -27.45 6.43 3.97
CA LEU A 79 -26.62 5.23 3.77
C LEU A 79 -26.71 4.26 4.94
N THR A 80 -26.79 4.75 6.18
CA THR A 80 -26.98 3.89 7.36
C THR A 80 -28.32 3.16 7.30
N THR A 81 -29.38 3.85 6.88
CA THR A 81 -30.70 3.23 6.67
C THR A 81 -30.67 2.21 5.54
N LEU A 82 -30.03 2.55 4.41
CA LEU A 82 -29.87 1.63 3.29
C LEU A 82 -29.01 0.42 3.66
N ALA A 83 -27.96 0.61 4.48
CA ALA A 83 -27.13 -0.48 5.00
C ALA A 83 -27.92 -1.45 5.90
N ALA A 84 -28.91 -0.96 6.65
CA ALA A 84 -29.81 -1.82 7.42
C ALA A 84 -30.71 -2.70 6.52
N HIS A 85 -30.93 -2.29 5.27
CA HIS A 85 -31.69 -3.01 4.25
C HIS A 85 -30.80 -3.36 3.04
N ALA A 86 -29.54 -3.73 3.30
CA ALA A 86 -28.47 -3.83 2.29
C ALA A 86 -28.83 -4.66 1.06
N ASP A 87 -29.57 -5.76 1.24
CA ASP A 87 -29.96 -6.61 0.12
C ASP A 87 -30.96 -5.93 -0.80
N ALA A 88 -32.04 -5.40 -0.23
CA ALA A 88 -33.06 -4.66 -0.98
C ALA A 88 -32.47 -3.39 -1.61
N ALA A 89 -31.71 -2.61 -0.83
CA ALA A 89 -31.10 -1.37 -1.31
C ALA A 89 -30.14 -1.61 -2.48
N SER A 90 -29.27 -2.63 -2.39
CA SER A 90 -28.34 -2.95 -3.49
C SER A 90 -29.07 -3.52 -4.72
N ALA A 91 -30.20 -4.26 -4.53
CA ALA A 91 -31.03 -4.69 -5.65
C ALA A 91 -31.69 -3.50 -6.36
N LEU A 92 -32.27 -2.57 -5.60
CA LEU A 92 -32.89 -1.35 -6.17
C LEU A 92 -31.84 -0.48 -6.89
N LEU A 93 -30.62 -0.36 -6.37
CA LEU A 93 -29.53 0.35 -7.08
C LEU A 93 -29.13 -0.36 -8.38
N LEU A 94 -29.14 -1.70 -8.42
CA LEU A 94 -28.90 -2.44 -9.65
C LEU A 94 -30.04 -2.21 -10.67
N LEU A 95 -31.30 -2.18 -10.21
CA LEU A 95 -32.46 -1.84 -11.06
C LEU A 95 -32.34 -0.42 -11.62
N HIS A 96 -32.02 0.55 -10.75
CA HIS A 96 -31.80 1.95 -11.18
C HIS A 96 -30.70 2.02 -12.25
N HIS A 97 -29.60 1.25 -12.07
CA HIS A 97 -28.55 1.15 -13.07
C HIS A 97 -29.05 0.56 -14.40
N ALA A 98 -29.83 -0.52 -14.35
CA ALA A 98 -30.38 -1.16 -15.54
C ALA A 98 -31.34 -0.24 -16.30
N ALA A 99 -32.19 0.47 -15.58
CA ALA A 99 -33.19 1.35 -16.15
C ALA A 99 -32.63 2.69 -16.66
N GLN A 100 -31.44 3.10 -16.18
CA GLN A 100 -30.81 4.39 -16.48
C GLN A 100 -31.73 5.60 -16.21
N ALA A 101 -32.67 5.45 -15.27
CA ALA A 101 -33.67 6.45 -14.90
C ALA A 101 -34.08 6.29 -13.42
N PRO A 102 -34.59 7.36 -12.77
CA PRO A 102 -35.13 7.29 -11.41
C PRO A 102 -36.26 6.28 -11.30
N LEU A 103 -36.16 5.33 -10.37
CA LEU A 103 -37.14 4.25 -10.20
C LEU A 103 -38.54 4.78 -9.86
N ALA A 104 -38.65 5.90 -9.15
CA ALA A 104 -39.92 6.54 -8.82
C ALA A 104 -40.73 7.00 -10.06
N THR A 105 -40.09 7.11 -11.22
CA THR A 105 -40.74 7.58 -12.47
C THR A 105 -41.15 6.45 -13.40
N LEU A 106 -40.76 5.21 -13.11
CA LEU A 106 -40.94 4.06 -13.99
C LEU A 106 -42.15 3.22 -13.58
N THR A 107 -42.80 2.61 -14.58
CA THR A 107 -43.80 1.58 -14.39
C THR A 107 -43.14 0.20 -14.15
N PRO A 108 -43.86 -0.77 -13.55
CA PRO A 108 -43.31 -2.13 -13.40
C PRO A 108 -42.91 -2.76 -14.73
N GLU A 109 -43.67 -2.51 -15.80
CA GLU A 109 -43.38 -3.04 -17.14
C GLU A 109 -42.08 -2.48 -17.72
N GLU A 110 -41.78 -1.20 -17.51
CA GLU A 110 -40.53 -0.56 -17.94
C GLU A 110 -39.32 -1.10 -17.16
N ILE A 111 -39.52 -1.44 -15.89
CA ILE A 111 -38.49 -2.05 -15.06
C ILE A 111 -38.19 -3.48 -15.53
N ASP A 112 -39.23 -4.28 -15.83
CA ASP A 112 -39.09 -5.63 -16.34
C ASP A 112 -38.39 -5.63 -17.70
N GLU A 113 -38.71 -4.69 -18.59
CA GLU A 113 -38.02 -4.51 -19.87
C GLU A 113 -36.53 -4.15 -19.67
N ALA A 114 -36.24 -3.22 -18.76
CA ALA A 114 -34.85 -2.85 -18.45
C ALA A 114 -34.03 -4.02 -17.90
N LEU A 115 -34.63 -4.86 -17.04
CA LEU A 115 -34.00 -6.07 -16.53
C LEU A 115 -33.73 -7.09 -17.64
N LEU A 116 -34.69 -7.31 -18.52
CA LEU A 116 -34.54 -8.24 -19.65
C LEU A 116 -33.39 -7.80 -20.57
N LEU A 117 -33.28 -6.49 -20.83
CA LEU A 117 -32.23 -5.91 -21.68
C LEU A 117 -30.84 -5.96 -20.99
N SER A 118 -30.79 -5.85 -19.68
CA SER A 118 -29.51 -5.81 -18.93
C SER A 118 -28.78 -7.15 -18.90
N GLN A 119 -29.47 -8.27 -19.14
CA GLN A 119 -28.94 -9.65 -19.08
C GLN A 119 -28.29 -10.00 -17.72
N PHE A 120 -28.71 -9.37 -16.64
CA PHE A 120 -28.23 -9.74 -15.30
C PHE A 120 -28.76 -11.12 -14.90
N PRO A 121 -27.94 -11.96 -14.21
CA PRO A 121 -28.42 -13.21 -13.65
C PRO A 121 -29.59 -12.98 -12.68
N ALA A 122 -30.66 -13.76 -12.81
CA ALA A 122 -31.83 -13.63 -11.94
C ALA A 122 -31.50 -13.83 -10.45
N GLU A 123 -30.48 -14.61 -10.16
CA GLU A 123 -30.00 -14.90 -8.79
C GLU A 123 -29.40 -13.68 -8.09
N LEU A 124 -29.07 -12.62 -8.82
CA LEU A 124 -28.62 -11.35 -8.25
C LEU A 124 -29.77 -10.53 -7.66
N LEU A 125 -31.00 -10.84 -8.02
CA LEU A 125 -32.19 -10.18 -7.49
C LEU A 125 -32.86 -11.07 -6.43
N PRO A 126 -33.49 -10.48 -5.43
CA PRO A 126 -34.35 -11.25 -4.52
C PRO A 126 -35.49 -11.94 -5.29
N PRO A 127 -35.78 -13.23 -5.03
CA PRO A 127 -36.79 -13.97 -5.80
C PRO A 127 -38.21 -13.37 -5.64
N ASP A 128 -38.47 -12.68 -4.53
CA ASP A 128 -39.77 -12.07 -4.18
C ASP A 128 -39.67 -10.53 -4.24
N LEU A 129 -38.94 -9.97 -5.20
CA LEU A 129 -38.80 -8.52 -5.32
C LEU A 129 -40.09 -7.90 -5.84
N ASP A 130 -40.91 -7.43 -4.92
CA ASP A 130 -42.16 -6.70 -5.22
C ASP A 130 -41.99 -5.22 -4.87
N LEU A 131 -41.88 -4.39 -5.89
CA LEU A 131 -41.70 -2.95 -5.73
C LEU A 131 -42.92 -2.23 -5.17
N THR A 132 -44.06 -2.92 -5.11
CA THR A 132 -45.29 -2.42 -4.48
C THR A 132 -45.34 -2.70 -2.97
N ASP A 133 -44.44 -3.54 -2.48
CA ASP A 133 -44.31 -3.82 -1.04
C ASP A 133 -43.95 -2.53 -0.29
N PRO A 134 -44.76 -2.08 0.69
CA PRO A 134 -44.56 -0.81 1.38
C PRO A 134 -43.14 -0.57 1.95
N PRO A 135 -42.44 -1.53 2.54
CA PRO A 135 -41.04 -1.41 2.95
C PRO A 135 -40.12 -1.09 1.80
N LEU A 136 -40.26 -1.73 0.63
CA LEU A 136 -39.42 -1.49 -0.54
C LEU A 136 -39.76 -0.17 -1.24
N ALA A 137 -41.04 0.10 -1.43
CA ALA A 137 -41.53 1.35 -1.99
C ALA A 137 -41.04 2.57 -1.20
N GLY A 138 -40.94 2.43 0.14
CA GLY A 138 -40.36 3.48 1.01
C GLY A 138 -38.88 3.73 0.85
N LEU A 139 -38.10 2.82 0.21
CA LEU A 139 -36.68 3.00 -0.07
C LEU A 139 -36.43 3.68 -1.42
N ILE A 140 -37.35 3.56 -2.39
CA ILE A 140 -37.15 4.03 -3.77
C ILE A 140 -36.71 5.52 -3.82
N PRO A 141 -37.38 6.48 -3.16
CA PRO A 141 -36.94 7.88 -3.24
C PRO A 141 -35.53 8.10 -2.72
N ARG A 142 -35.11 7.32 -1.69
CA ARG A 142 -33.75 7.39 -1.14
C ARG A 142 -32.72 6.77 -2.05
N ILE A 143 -33.10 5.74 -2.81
CA ILE A 143 -32.25 5.14 -3.84
C ILE A 143 -31.98 6.12 -4.96
N ASP A 144 -33.03 6.79 -5.45
CA ASP A 144 -32.91 7.80 -6.48
C ASP A 144 -32.04 8.98 -6.01
N ASP A 145 -32.25 9.48 -4.78
CA ASP A 145 -31.45 10.55 -4.17
C ASP A 145 -29.96 10.17 -4.07
N VAL A 146 -29.67 8.93 -3.62
CA VAL A 146 -28.29 8.46 -3.46
C VAL A 146 -27.62 8.18 -4.80
N ALA A 147 -28.35 7.68 -5.78
CA ALA A 147 -27.85 7.46 -7.15
C ALA A 147 -27.52 8.78 -7.84
N GLU A 148 -28.40 9.80 -7.71
CA GLU A 148 -28.16 11.14 -8.21
C GLU A 148 -26.93 11.79 -7.52
N ALA A 149 -26.87 11.73 -6.19
CA ALA A 149 -25.76 12.28 -5.41
C ALA A 149 -24.40 11.61 -5.72
N ALA A 150 -24.42 10.35 -6.13
CA ALA A 150 -23.24 9.61 -6.54
C ALA A 150 -22.90 9.76 -8.04
N PHE A 151 -23.69 10.52 -8.78
CA PHE A 151 -23.62 10.69 -10.25
C PHE A 151 -23.86 9.39 -11.05
N ALA A 152 -23.98 8.24 -10.39
CA ALA A 152 -24.31 6.95 -10.99
C ALA A 152 -24.72 5.94 -9.91
N ALA A 153 -25.66 5.06 -10.22
CA ALA A 153 -26.11 4.03 -9.29
C ALA A 153 -25.01 3.05 -8.90
N GLU A 154 -24.05 2.78 -9.78
CA GLU A 154 -22.88 1.95 -9.48
C GLU A 154 -21.95 2.57 -8.43
N ASN A 155 -21.74 3.89 -8.47
CA ASN A 155 -20.98 4.60 -7.44
C ASN A 155 -21.72 4.57 -6.10
N ALA A 156 -23.04 4.69 -6.13
CA ALA A 156 -23.88 4.52 -4.95
C ALA A 156 -23.77 3.09 -4.36
N LEU A 157 -23.77 2.06 -5.22
CA LEU A 157 -23.50 0.67 -4.80
C LEU A 157 -22.13 0.53 -4.13
N ALA A 158 -21.08 1.11 -4.69
CA ALA A 158 -19.75 1.08 -4.10
C ALA A 158 -19.73 1.73 -2.71
N ARG A 159 -20.39 2.89 -2.54
CA ARG A 159 -20.54 3.57 -1.25
C ARG A 159 -21.36 2.78 -0.24
N LEU A 160 -22.43 2.14 -0.70
CA LEU A 160 -23.22 1.25 0.14
C LEU A 160 -22.36 0.11 0.70
N ILE A 161 -21.58 -0.58 -0.14
CA ILE A 161 -20.69 -1.67 0.27
C ILE A 161 -19.66 -1.17 1.30
N GLU A 162 -19.05 0.01 1.09
CA GLU A 162 -18.13 0.62 2.05
C GLU A 162 -18.77 0.91 3.41
N SER A 163 -20.09 1.15 3.45
CA SER A 163 -20.84 1.44 4.66
C SER A 163 -21.30 0.19 5.42
N LEU A 164 -21.30 -0.99 4.76
CA LEU A 164 -21.71 -2.23 5.40
C LEU A 164 -20.75 -2.65 6.52
N PRO A 165 -21.26 -3.24 7.61
CA PRO A 165 -20.42 -3.76 8.66
C PRO A 165 -19.48 -4.84 8.09
N SER A 166 -18.19 -4.61 8.20
CA SER A 166 -17.18 -5.63 7.86
C SER A 166 -17.00 -6.53 9.07
N ASP A 167 -17.16 -7.83 8.90
CA ASP A 167 -16.75 -8.78 9.92
C ASP A 167 -15.23 -8.71 10.10
N PRO A 168 -14.72 -8.39 11.30
CA PRO A 168 -13.28 -8.36 11.56
C PRO A 168 -12.60 -9.72 11.33
N ALA A 169 -13.35 -10.83 11.35
CA ALA A 169 -12.84 -12.17 11.04
C ALA A 169 -12.63 -12.37 9.52
N GLU A 170 -13.37 -11.68 8.68
CA GLU A 170 -13.29 -11.82 7.21
C GLU A 170 -12.15 -11.06 6.56
N GLY A 171 -11.14 -10.62 7.29
CA GLY A 171 -9.89 -10.03 6.82
C GLY A 171 -10.03 -9.14 5.59
N SER A 172 -10.64 -8.01 5.78
CA SER A 172 -11.18 -7.15 4.75
C SER A 172 -10.14 -6.74 3.68
N ALA A 173 -10.39 -7.10 2.43
CA ALA A 173 -9.74 -6.48 1.27
C ALA A 173 -9.95 -4.95 1.21
N ALA A 174 -10.97 -4.44 1.88
CA ALA A 174 -11.20 -3.02 2.13
C ALA A 174 -10.08 -2.35 2.95
N ALA A 175 -9.24 -3.13 3.64
CA ALA A 175 -8.06 -2.62 4.34
C ALA A 175 -6.85 -2.37 3.43
N LEU A 176 -6.93 -2.65 2.13
CA LEU A 176 -5.85 -2.37 1.18
C LEU A 176 -5.72 -0.87 0.90
N THR A 177 -4.48 -0.40 0.82
CA THR A 177 -4.19 0.98 0.39
C THR A 177 -4.50 1.16 -1.11
N SER A 178 -4.72 2.40 -1.56
CA SER A 178 -4.94 2.70 -2.98
C SER A 178 -3.80 2.19 -3.88
N PRO A 179 -2.51 2.40 -3.55
CA PRO A 179 -1.41 1.81 -4.32
C PRO A 179 -1.40 0.28 -4.33
N ALA A 180 -1.81 -0.36 -3.22
CA ALA A 180 -1.92 -1.82 -3.16
C ALA A 180 -3.02 -2.36 -4.09
N ARG A 181 -4.16 -1.67 -4.16
CA ARG A 181 -5.24 -2.02 -5.08
C ARG A 181 -4.79 -1.87 -6.54
N ALA A 182 -4.07 -0.79 -6.87
CA ALA A 182 -3.51 -0.58 -8.20
C ALA A 182 -2.52 -1.70 -8.60
N LEU A 183 -1.62 -2.11 -7.70
CA LEU A 183 -0.71 -3.23 -7.92
C LEU A 183 -1.48 -4.53 -8.20
N LEU A 184 -2.47 -4.87 -7.37
CA LEU A 184 -3.24 -6.09 -7.54
C LEU A 184 -4.13 -6.06 -8.79
N ALA A 185 -4.65 -4.89 -9.16
CA ALA A 185 -5.38 -4.70 -10.42
C ALA A 185 -4.47 -4.97 -11.63
N SER A 186 -3.25 -4.45 -11.64
CA SER A 186 -2.26 -4.71 -12.69
C SER A 186 -1.91 -6.20 -12.77
N VAL A 187 -1.65 -6.84 -11.62
CA VAL A 187 -1.38 -8.28 -11.53
C VAL A 187 -2.53 -9.12 -12.10
N LEU A 188 -3.77 -8.83 -11.69
CA LEU A 188 -4.95 -9.54 -12.19
C LEU A 188 -5.16 -9.32 -13.69
N THR A 189 -4.88 -8.12 -14.18
CA THR A 189 -4.98 -7.80 -15.61
C THR A 189 -4.00 -8.64 -16.42
N GLU A 190 -2.75 -8.73 -16.00
CA GLU A 190 -1.73 -9.54 -16.68
C GLU A 190 -2.05 -11.04 -16.62
N ILE A 191 -2.40 -11.57 -15.44
CA ILE A 191 -2.77 -12.98 -15.30
C ILE A 191 -3.95 -13.33 -16.23
N HIS A 192 -4.95 -12.47 -16.30
CA HIS A 192 -6.11 -12.72 -17.13
C HIS A 192 -5.79 -12.54 -18.62
N ALA A 193 -4.96 -11.57 -19.01
CA ALA A 193 -4.55 -11.38 -20.40
C ALA A 193 -3.87 -12.65 -20.96
N GLU A 194 -3.09 -13.33 -20.12
CA GLU A 194 -2.38 -14.57 -20.50
C GLU A 194 -3.27 -15.82 -20.43
N THR A 195 -4.39 -15.78 -19.70
CA THR A 195 -5.17 -17.01 -19.45
C THR A 195 -6.56 -17.00 -20.04
N ASP A 196 -7.18 -15.85 -20.15
CA ASP A 196 -8.62 -15.64 -20.50
C ASP A 196 -9.59 -16.53 -19.68
N LEU A 197 -9.12 -16.98 -18.50
CA LEU A 197 -9.91 -17.86 -17.62
C LEU A 197 -10.95 -17.04 -16.84
N PRO A 198 -12.15 -17.61 -16.56
CA PRO A 198 -13.12 -16.97 -15.69
C PRO A 198 -12.55 -16.81 -14.27
N LEU A 199 -12.80 -15.65 -13.67
CA LEU A 199 -12.37 -15.35 -12.31
C LEU A 199 -13.34 -15.94 -11.30
N VAL A 200 -12.83 -16.61 -10.28
CA VAL A 200 -13.64 -17.24 -9.23
C VAL A 200 -13.16 -16.76 -7.85
N PRO A 201 -13.83 -15.78 -7.22
CA PRO A 201 -13.52 -15.45 -5.84
C PRO A 201 -13.92 -16.61 -4.93
N THR A 202 -13.01 -17.04 -4.05
CA THR A 202 -13.25 -18.18 -3.17
C THR A 202 -13.89 -17.80 -1.83
N ASN A 203 -13.83 -16.54 -1.44
CA ASN A 203 -14.40 -16.02 -0.20
C ASN A 203 -14.80 -14.54 -0.36
N LEU A 204 -15.46 -13.96 0.65
CA LEU A 204 -15.91 -12.57 0.61
C LEU A 204 -14.76 -11.58 0.47
N ALA A 205 -13.60 -11.86 1.07
CA ALA A 205 -12.43 -10.99 0.95
C ALA A 205 -11.89 -10.93 -0.49
N SER A 206 -11.88 -12.06 -1.21
CA SER A 206 -11.49 -12.09 -2.62
C SER A 206 -12.55 -11.43 -3.52
N LEU A 207 -13.83 -11.60 -3.24
CA LEU A 207 -14.91 -10.90 -3.95
C LEU A 207 -14.78 -9.38 -3.76
N THR A 208 -14.55 -8.92 -2.53
CA THR A 208 -14.29 -7.50 -2.23
C THR A 208 -13.02 -7.01 -2.93
N LEU A 209 -11.98 -7.83 -3.02
CA LEU A 209 -10.78 -7.49 -3.81
C LEU A 209 -11.15 -7.23 -5.27
N LEU A 210 -11.95 -8.09 -5.91
CA LEU A 210 -12.39 -7.91 -7.29
C LEU A 210 -13.18 -6.62 -7.49
N THR A 211 -14.07 -6.25 -6.55
CA THR A 211 -14.80 -4.97 -6.65
C THR A 211 -13.88 -3.74 -6.59
N HIS A 212 -12.70 -3.86 -6.01
CA HIS A 212 -11.74 -2.75 -5.93
C HIS A 212 -10.69 -2.75 -7.04
N THR A 213 -10.49 -3.86 -7.74
CA THR A 213 -9.39 -4.04 -8.69
C THR A 213 -9.85 -4.16 -10.13
N LEU A 214 -11.06 -4.66 -10.38
CA LEU A 214 -11.59 -4.74 -11.73
C LEU A 214 -12.08 -3.34 -12.18
N PRO A 215 -11.56 -2.84 -13.31
CA PRO A 215 -12.02 -1.58 -13.90
C PRO A 215 -13.43 -1.74 -14.51
N HIS A 216 -14.08 -0.63 -14.85
CA HIS A 216 -15.31 -0.66 -15.63
C HIS A 216 -15.09 -1.32 -17.01
N ALA A 217 -16.06 -2.09 -17.47
CA ALA A 217 -15.99 -2.74 -18.78
C ALA A 217 -15.98 -1.73 -19.96
N GLU A 218 -16.44 -0.51 -19.74
CA GLU A 218 -16.33 0.56 -20.73
C GLU A 218 -14.89 1.03 -20.96
N THR A 219 -14.04 0.93 -19.92
CA THR A 219 -12.64 1.34 -19.98
C THR A 219 -11.68 0.17 -20.22
N ALA A 220 -12.17 -1.06 -20.07
CA ALA A 220 -11.40 -2.27 -20.26
C ALA A 220 -12.31 -3.42 -20.77
N ARG A 221 -11.70 -4.50 -21.29
CA ARG A 221 -12.47 -5.67 -21.72
C ARG A 221 -13.31 -6.25 -20.56
N PRO A 222 -14.62 -6.55 -20.76
CA PRO A 222 -15.44 -7.24 -19.78
C PRO A 222 -14.80 -8.56 -19.33
N ARG A 223 -14.93 -8.87 -18.04
CA ARG A 223 -14.39 -10.10 -17.47
C ARG A 223 -15.54 -11.07 -17.17
N SER A 224 -15.29 -12.36 -17.38
CA SER A 224 -16.16 -13.42 -16.90
C SER A 224 -15.84 -13.71 -15.44
N VAL A 225 -16.83 -13.58 -14.55
CA VAL A 225 -16.68 -13.82 -13.11
C VAL A 225 -17.73 -14.82 -12.66
N VAL A 226 -17.30 -15.89 -12.01
CA VAL A 226 -18.21 -16.96 -11.58
C VAL A 226 -18.54 -16.84 -10.11
N ALA A 227 -19.83 -16.70 -9.81
CA ALA A 227 -20.36 -16.64 -8.47
C ALA A 227 -20.57 -18.02 -7.87
N LEU A 228 -19.90 -18.29 -6.75
CA LEU A 228 -20.15 -19.49 -5.96
C LEU A 228 -21.42 -19.30 -5.10
N PRO A 229 -22.33 -20.28 -5.03
CA PRO A 229 -23.59 -20.16 -4.30
C PRO A 229 -23.43 -19.72 -2.84
N ARG A 230 -22.37 -20.19 -2.17
CA ARG A 230 -22.05 -19.78 -0.81
C ARG A 230 -21.78 -18.28 -0.64
N LEU A 231 -21.27 -17.61 -1.69
CA LEU A 231 -21.00 -16.17 -1.69
C LEU A 231 -22.25 -15.33 -2.04
N LEU A 232 -23.39 -15.95 -2.34
CA LEU A 232 -24.66 -15.24 -2.54
C LEU A 232 -25.51 -15.20 -1.26
N ARG A 233 -25.07 -15.81 -0.16
CA ARG A 233 -25.87 -15.92 1.08
C ARG A 233 -25.92 -14.64 1.90
N THR A 234 -24.84 -13.85 1.91
CA THR A 234 -24.78 -12.63 2.72
C THR A 234 -25.19 -11.40 1.91
N PRO A 235 -25.92 -10.43 2.52
CA PRO A 235 -26.25 -9.17 1.84
C PRO A 235 -25.03 -8.44 1.30
N HIS A 236 -23.91 -8.45 2.01
CA HIS A 236 -22.65 -7.85 1.59
C HIS A 236 -22.13 -8.48 0.29
N ALA A 237 -22.08 -9.81 0.24
CA ALA A 237 -21.62 -10.51 -0.96
C ALA A 237 -22.56 -10.25 -2.16
N ARG A 238 -23.89 -10.28 -1.95
CA ARG A 238 -24.84 -9.94 -3.03
C ARG A 238 -24.65 -8.52 -3.54
N ALA A 239 -24.45 -7.54 -2.65
CA ALA A 239 -24.15 -6.17 -3.06
C ALA A 239 -22.86 -6.07 -3.89
N ALA A 240 -21.80 -6.81 -3.50
CA ALA A 240 -20.55 -6.86 -4.25
C ALA A 240 -20.73 -7.47 -5.65
N TRP A 241 -21.52 -8.54 -5.80
CA TRP A 241 -21.86 -9.13 -7.09
C TRP A 241 -22.65 -8.17 -7.98
N ARG A 242 -23.63 -7.46 -7.41
CA ARG A 242 -24.40 -6.42 -8.10
C ARG A 242 -23.51 -5.29 -8.60
N LEU A 243 -22.51 -4.90 -7.83
CA LEU A 243 -21.54 -3.88 -8.25
C LEU A 243 -20.71 -4.36 -9.44
N LEU A 244 -20.23 -5.61 -9.45
CA LEU A 244 -19.49 -6.15 -10.59
C LEU A 244 -20.36 -6.23 -11.83
N ALA A 245 -21.63 -6.62 -11.71
CA ALA A 245 -22.60 -6.64 -12.80
C ALA A 245 -22.87 -5.22 -13.33
N ALA A 246 -23.09 -4.24 -12.45
CA ALA A 246 -23.30 -2.83 -12.82
C ALA A 246 -22.06 -2.23 -13.53
N ARG A 247 -20.85 -2.73 -13.26
CA ARG A 247 -19.63 -2.35 -13.99
C ARG A 247 -19.46 -3.06 -15.33
N GLY A 248 -20.45 -3.84 -15.76
CA GLY A 248 -20.47 -4.50 -17.07
C GLY A 248 -19.67 -5.79 -17.14
N HIS A 249 -19.35 -6.43 -16.01
CA HIS A 249 -18.73 -7.76 -16.01
C HIS A 249 -19.79 -8.86 -16.19
N HIS A 250 -19.41 -9.93 -16.89
CA HIS A 250 -20.29 -11.08 -17.10
C HIS A 250 -20.29 -11.98 -15.88
N ILE A 251 -21.39 -11.97 -15.12
CA ILE A 251 -21.56 -12.79 -13.93
C ILE A 251 -22.26 -14.09 -14.33
N THR A 252 -21.67 -15.23 -13.98
CA THR A 252 -22.27 -16.54 -14.12
C THR A 252 -22.43 -17.17 -12.75
N VAL A 253 -23.62 -17.60 -12.39
CA VAL A 253 -23.86 -18.27 -11.11
C VAL A 253 -23.75 -19.78 -11.30
N LEU A 254 -22.93 -20.45 -10.48
CA LEU A 254 -22.84 -21.91 -10.49
C LEU A 254 -24.16 -22.52 -10.00
N SER A 255 -24.65 -23.50 -10.74
CA SER A 255 -25.92 -24.17 -10.43
C SER A 255 -25.85 -24.87 -9.07
N THR A 256 -26.88 -24.66 -8.22
CA THR A 256 -26.90 -25.01 -6.78
C THR A 256 -27.26 -26.48 -6.49
N VAL A 257 -27.42 -27.35 -7.48
CA VAL A 257 -28.04 -28.66 -7.27
C VAL A 257 -27.31 -29.57 -6.27
N ASP A 258 -26.00 -29.35 -6.03
CA ASP A 258 -25.18 -30.23 -5.20
C ASP A 258 -24.50 -29.60 -3.97
N PHE A 259 -24.76 -28.30 -3.61
CA PHE A 259 -23.86 -27.57 -2.67
C PHE A 259 -24.58 -26.75 -1.60
N ILE A 260 -25.61 -27.32 -0.94
CA ILE A 260 -26.44 -26.57 0.02
C ILE A 260 -25.88 -26.57 1.46
N ASP A 261 -24.83 -27.34 1.74
CA ASP A 261 -24.36 -27.53 3.14
C ASP A 261 -23.26 -26.55 3.53
N ASP A 262 -23.35 -25.95 4.75
CA ASP A 262 -22.37 -25.00 5.28
C ASP A 262 -20.97 -25.62 5.51
N GLY A 263 -20.88 -26.94 5.51
CA GLY A 263 -19.65 -27.72 5.61
C GLY A 263 -19.18 -28.34 4.28
N ALA A 264 -19.83 -28.00 3.16
CA ALA A 264 -19.45 -28.60 1.88
C ALA A 264 -18.06 -28.06 1.42
N PRO A 265 -17.21 -28.94 0.85
CA PRO A 265 -15.90 -28.53 0.34
C PRO A 265 -16.06 -27.47 -0.75
N LEU A 266 -15.03 -26.65 -0.90
CA LEU A 266 -14.95 -25.68 -2.00
C LEU A 266 -14.94 -26.45 -3.33
N VAL A 267 -15.87 -26.12 -4.24
CA VAL A 267 -15.91 -26.66 -5.58
C VAL A 267 -15.75 -25.54 -6.58
N LEU A 268 -14.80 -25.68 -7.47
CA LEU A 268 -14.49 -24.72 -8.53
C LEU A 268 -15.00 -25.23 -9.89
N PRO A 269 -15.43 -24.34 -10.78
CA PRO A 269 -15.69 -24.72 -12.17
C PRO A 269 -14.37 -25.10 -12.86
N ALA A 270 -14.42 -26.04 -13.79
CA ALA A 270 -13.23 -26.43 -14.54
C ALA A 270 -12.67 -25.25 -15.37
N SER A 271 -11.37 -25.19 -15.50
CA SER A 271 -10.63 -24.17 -16.27
C SER A 271 -10.93 -22.76 -15.76
N CYS A 272 -10.63 -22.49 -14.50
CA CYS A 272 -10.84 -21.20 -13.86
C CYS A 272 -9.56 -20.61 -13.26
N LEU A 273 -9.61 -19.31 -12.95
CA LEU A 273 -8.65 -18.62 -12.11
C LEU A 273 -9.29 -18.33 -10.74
N ALA A 274 -9.00 -19.17 -9.77
CA ALA A 274 -9.44 -18.97 -8.39
C ALA A 274 -8.68 -17.80 -7.75
N ILE A 275 -9.41 -16.89 -7.14
CA ILE A 275 -8.83 -15.76 -6.39
C ILE A 275 -9.10 -15.99 -4.90
N ALA A 276 -8.05 -16.18 -4.12
CA ALA A 276 -8.14 -16.38 -2.68
C ALA A 276 -7.43 -15.27 -1.91
N VAL A 277 -8.11 -14.68 -0.94
CA VAL A 277 -7.52 -13.74 -0.01
C VAL A 277 -7.61 -14.36 1.38
N LEU A 278 -6.51 -14.90 1.87
CA LEU A 278 -6.45 -15.51 3.20
C LEU A 278 -6.57 -14.43 4.27
N SER A 279 -7.32 -14.70 5.31
CA SER A 279 -7.57 -13.73 6.38
C SER A 279 -6.28 -13.31 7.10
N PRO A 280 -5.82 -12.06 6.97
CA PRO A 280 -4.63 -11.60 7.69
C PRO A 280 -4.88 -11.39 9.18
N ALA A 281 -6.13 -11.36 9.62
CA ALA A 281 -6.53 -11.19 11.02
C ALA A 281 -6.68 -12.52 11.75
N ALA A 282 -6.99 -13.59 11.02
CA ALA A 282 -7.08 -14.94 11.56
C ALA A 282 -5.69 -15.44 11.99
N GLY A 283 -5.67 -16.36 12.93
CA GLY A 283 -4.43 -17.02 13.33
C GLY A 283 -3.78 -17.80 12.16
N PRO A 284 -2.50 -18.16 12.27
CA PRO A 284 -1.81 -18.91 11.21
C PRO A 284 -2.49 -20.24 10.84
N SER A 285 -3.19 -20.89 11.78
CA SER A 285 -3.96 -22.11 11.54
C SER A 285 -5.12 -21.89 10.60
N THR A 286 -5.96 -20.86 10.86
CA THR A 286 -7.14 -20.57 10.03
C THR A 286 -6.73 -20.21 8.60
N ALA A 287 -5.70 -19.41 8.42
CA ALA A 287 -5.19 -19.08 7.08
C ALA A 287 -4.61 -20.32 6.36
N ALA A 288 -4.05 -21.29 7.11
CA ALA A 288 -3.57 -22.55 6.54
C ALA A 288 -4.74 -23.45 6.13
N ASP A 289 -5.82 -23.51 6.92
CA ASP A 289 -7.03 -24.27 6.59
C ASP A 289 -7.73 -23.67 5.37
N GLU A 290 -7.87 -22.33 5.28
CA GLU A 290 -8.38 -21.64 4.09
C GLU A 290 -7.57 -21.95 2.83
N LEU A 291 -6.23 -22.01 2.95
CA LEU A 291 -5.35 -22.37 1.84
C LEU A 291 -5.51 -23.83 1.44
N ASP A 292 -5.66 -24.74 2.40
CA ASP A 292 -5.87 -26.16 2.18
C ASP A 292 -7.16 -26.41 1.37
N ASP A 293 -8.26 -25.75 1.74
CA ASP A 293 -9.51 -25.79 0.99
C ASP A 293 -9.35 -25.38 -0.48
N VAL A 294 -8.57 -24.32 -0.74
CA VAL A 294 -8.28 -23.85 -2.10
C VAL A 294 -7.45 -24.90 -2.87
N LEU A 295 -6.41 -25.44 -2.23
CA LEU A 295 -5.53 -26.44 -2.86
C LEU A 295 -6.26 -27.73 -3.21
N LEU A 296 -7.17 -28.17 -2.35
CA LEU A 296 -8.01 -29.37 -2.56
C LEU A 296 -9.04 -29.17 -3.68
N ALA A 297 -9.50 -27.93 -3.88
CA ALA A 297 -10.48 -27.61 -4.91
C ALA A 297 -9.90 -27.45 -6.32
N LEU A 298 -8.58 -27.21 -6.45
CA LEU A 298 -7.95 -26.96 -7.74
C LEU A 298 -7.89 -28.23 -8.60
N GLY A 299 -8.52 -28.17 -9.75
CA GLY A 299 -8.43 -29.19 -10.78
C GLY A 299 -7.18 -29.05 -11.68
N PRO A 300 -6.97 -30.00 -12.59
CA PRO A 300 -5.76 -30.07 -13.42
C PRO A 300 -5.59 -28.90 -14.38
N THR A 301 -6.67 -28.25 -14.80
CA THR A 301 -6.66 -27.09 -15.72
C THR A 301 -6.77 -25.75 -15.01
N ASP A 302 -6.97 -25.76 -13.69
CA ASP A 302 -7.23 -24.55 -12.93
C ASP A 302 -5.93 -23.82 -12.56
N ARG A 303 -6.08 -22.55 -12.24
CA ARG A 303 -5.04 -21.71 -11.65
C ARG A 303 -5.59 -21.01 -10.42
N ALA A 304 -4.70 -20.61 -9.52
CA ALA A 304 -5.09 -19.80 -8.38
C ALA A 304 -4.10 -18.68 -8.13
N MET A 305 -4.64 -17.51 -7.79
CA MET A 305 -3.90 -16.41 -7.18
C MET A 305 -4.27 -16.34 -5.69
N VAL A 306 -3.30 -16.51 -4.82
CA VAL A 306 -3.47 -16.49 -3.38
C VAL A 306 -2.74 -15.31 -2.78
N LEU A 307 -3.47 -14.41 -2.14
CA LEU A 307 -2.95 -13.31 -1.35
C LEU A 307 -3.11 -13.65 0.13
N GLY A 308 -2.04 -13.63 0.89
CA GLY A 308 -2.13 -14.02 2.31
C GLY A 308 -0.98 -13.51 3.17
N PRO A 309 -0.96 -13.87 4.47
CA PRO A 309 0.10 -13.48 5.39
C PRO A 309 1.47 -14.00 4.94
N ALA A 310 2.46 -13.14 4.82
CA ALA A 310 3.82 -13.52 4.47
C ALA A 310 4.42 -14.50 5.49
N SER A 311 3.98 -14.45 6.75
CA SER A 311 4.37 -15.39 7.80
C SER A 311 4.00 -16.84 7.50
N LEU A 312 2.91 -17.10 6.77
CA LEU A 312 2.50 -18.41 6.31
C LEU A 312 3.13 -18.74 4.95
N LEU A 313 2.96 -17.85 3.98
CA LEU A 313 3.25 -18.15 2.57
C LEU A 313 4.74 -18.19 2.24
N VAL A 314 5.59 -17.37 2.90
CA VAL A 314 7.01 -17.26 2.52
C VAL A 314 7.99 -17.35 3.67
N ALA A 315 7.67 -16.84 4.86
CA ALA A 315 8.61 -16.77 5.98
C ALA A 315 8.86 -18.14 6.67
N SER A 316 9.97 -18.25 7.39
CA SER A 316 10.36 -19.46 8.12
C SER A 316 9.34 -19.89 9.19
N THR A 317 8.59 -18.97 9.76
CA THR A 317 7.55 -19.26 10.76
C THR A 317 6.44 -20.17 10.23
N GLY A 318 6.12 -20.09 8.92
CA GLY A 318 5.12 -20.92 8.26
C GLY A 318 5.65 -22.23 7.67
N GLN A 319 6.95 -22.55 7.82
CA GLN A 319 7.60 -23.64 7.11
C GLN A 319 6.89 -25.01 7.25
N ALA A 320 6.51 -25.38 8.48
CA ALA A 320 5.90 -26.68 8.73
C ALA A 320 4.53 -26.83 8.05
N ALA A 321 3.65 -25.80 8.18
CA ALA A 321 2.35 -25.78 7.52
C ALA A 321 2.53 -25.78 5.99
N ARG A 322 3.39 -24.92 5.48
CA ARG A 322 3.68 -24.78 4.05
C ARG A 322 4.20 -26.07 3.42
N ARG A 323 5.12 -26.78 4.08
CA ARG A 323 5.62 -28.08 3.60
C ARG A 323 4.51 -29.11 3.45
N ARG A 324 3.62 -29.21 4.44
CA ARG A 324 2.46 -30.11 4.37
C ARG A 324 1.58 -29.73 3.19
N LEU A 325 1.14 -28.48 3.13
CA LEU A 325 0.25 -27.98 2.08
C LEU A 325 0.80 -28.16 0.66
N LEU A 326 2.08 -27.86 0.44
CA LEU A 326 2.73 -28.04 -0.86
C LEU A 326 2.95 -29.51 -1.22
N ALA A 327 3.18 -30.39 -0.22
CA ALA A 327 3.28 -31.83 -0.48
C ALA A 327 1.91 -32.41 -0.88
N ASP A 328 0.85 -32.02 -0.19
CA ASP A 328 -0.52 -32.45 -0.49
C ASP A 328 -0.97 -31.91 -1.87
N ALA A 329 -0.67 -30.64 -2.18
CA ALA A 329 -0.91 -30.02 -3.48
C ALA A 329 -0.15 -30.74 -4.62
N ALA A 330 1.12 -31.09 -4.42
CA ALA A 330 1.92 -31.82 -5.40
C ALA A 330 1.36 -33.24 -5.64
N ALA A 331 0.86 -33.92 -4.60
CA ALA A 331 0.21 -35.22 -4.73
C ALA A 331 -1.07 -35.15 -5.56
N SER A 332 -1.84 -34.06 -5.49
CA SER A 332 -3.03 -33.78 -6.32
C SER A 332 -2.69 -33.21 -7.71
N GLY A 333 -1.41 -32.95 -7.99
CA GLY A 333 -0.94 -32.44 -9.27
C GLY A 333 -0.92 -30.92 -9.38
N THR A 334 -1.12 -30.20 -8.29
CA THR A 334 -1.01 -28.74 -8.25
C THR A 334 0.42 -28.32 -7.93
N THR A 335 0.93 -27.31 -8.64
CA THR A 335 2.30 -26.80 -8.49
C THR A 335 2.30 -25.32 -8.13
N LEU A 336 3.20 -24.93 -7.22
CA LEU A 336 3.49 -23.52 -6.94
C LEU A 336 4.35 -22.97 -8.08
N ARG A 337 3.86 -21.95 -8.76
CA ARG A 337 4.54 -21.33 -9.91
C ARG A 337 5.27 -20.05 -9.53
N TYR A 338 4.67 -19.26 -8.62
CA TYR A 338 5.24 -18.00 -8.15
C TYR A 338 5.05 -17.83 -6.66
N ALA A 339 6.05 -17.32 -5.97
CA ALA A 339 5.96 -16.95 -4.56
C ALA A 339 6.80 -15.71 -4.26
N ALA A 340 6.17 -14.67 -3.71
CA ALA A 340 6.88 -13.45 -3.35
C ALA A 340 6.22 -12.74 -2.16
N PRO A 341 7.00 -12.21 -1.18
CA PRO A 341 6.54 -11.20 -0.27
C PRO A 341 6.27 -9.90 -1.05
N LEU A 342 5.14 -9.26 -0.75
CA LEU A 342 4.73 -7.99 -1.35
C LEU A 342 5.33 -6.79 -0.60
N PRO A 343 5.39 -5.61 -1.24
CA PRO A 343 5.89 -4.38 -0.64
C PRO A 343 5.22 -4.01 0.68
N LYS A 344 5.91 -3.23 1.50
CA LYS A 344 5.33 -2.65 2.72
C LYS A 344 4.24 -1.64 2.39
N GLY A 345 3.30 -1.44 3.33
CA GLY A 345 2.26 -0.43 3.15
C GLY A 345 1.06 -0.92 2.32
N MET A 346 0.92 -2.24 2.11
CA MET A 346 -0.26 -2.81 1.46
C MET A 346 -1.55 -2.59 2.26
N LEU A 347 -1.48 -2.53 3.59
CA LEU A 347 -2.63 -2.44 4.49
C LEU A 347 -2.72 -1.08 5.19
N THR A 348 -3.92 -0.48 5.25
CA THR A 348 -4.18 0.83 5.86
C THR A 348 -4.05 0.84 7.39
N ARG A 349 -4.41 -0.26 8.05
CA ARG A 349 -4.48 -0.35 9.52
C ARG A 349 -3.39 -1.19 10.17
N SER A 350 -2.47 -1.75 9.39
CA SER A 350 -1.46 -2.68 9.92
C SER A 350 -0.15 -2.62 9.14
N ALA A 351 0.59 -1.53 9.31
CA ALA A 351 1.90 -1.35 8.66
C ALA A 351 2.93 -2.44 9.01
N ARG A 352 2.71 -3.21 10.09
CA ARG A 352 3.58 -4.31 10.51
C ARG A 352 3.25 -5.65 9.87
N ARG A 353 2.05 -5.84 9.34
CA ARG A 353 1.65 -7.09 8.69
C ARG A 353 2.08 -7.05 7.24
N ARG A 354 2.78 -8.10 6.81
CA ARG A 354 3.23 -8.26 5.43
C ARG A 354 2.35 -9.27 4.73
N LEU A 355 2.02 -8.96 3.49
CA LEU A 355 1.34 -9.87 2.59
C LEU A 355 2.36 -10.53 1.67
N ALA A 356 2.01 -11.69 1.16
CA ALA A 356 2.71 -12.38 0.10
C ALA A 356 1.72 -12.86 -0.94
N LEU A 357 2.22 -13.05 -2.15
CA LEU A 357 1.49 -13.53 -3.31
C LEU A 357 2.00 -14.90 -3.70
N TRP A 358 1.08 -15.85 -3.90
CA TRP A 358 1.32 -17.11 -4.57
C TRP A 358 0.50 -17.20 -5.85
N VAL A 359 1.09 -17.83 -6.86
CA VAL A 359 0.37 -18.31 -8.05
C VAL A 359 0.56 -19.81 -8.15
N LEU A 360 -0.54 -20.50 -8.24
CA LEU A 360 -0.62 -21.95 -8.33
C LEU A 360 -1.20 -22.34 -9.70
N ALA A 361 -0.82 -23.52 -10.19
CA ALA A 361 -1.32 -24.05 -11.45
C ALA A 361 -1.52 -25.56 -11.35
N GLY A 362 -2.65 -26.04 -11.85
CA GLY A 362 -2.91 -27.45 -12.02
C GLY A 362 -2.01 -28.05 -13.10
N ARG A 363 -1.86 -29.38 -13.08
CA ARG A 363 -0.92 -30.14 -13.90
C ARG A 363 -1.04 -29.87 -15.41
N ASP A 364 -2.27 -29.73 -15.91
CA ASP A 364 -2.54 -29.60 -17.34
C ASP A 364 -2.70 -28.13 -17.78
N SER A 365 -2.64 -27.19 -16.82
CA SER A 365 -2.83 -25.76 -17.09
C SER A 365 -1.57 -25.08 -17.64
N VAL A 366 -0.40 -25.72 -17.50
CA VAL A 366 0.90 -25.18 -17.94
C VAL A 366 1.77 -26.34 -18.43
N ALA A 367 2.57 -26.10 -19.46
CA ALA A 367 3.62 -27.04 -19.88
C ALA A 367 4.49 -27.44 -18.68
N THR A 368 4.73 -28.73 -18.52
CA THR A 368 5.37 -29.39 -17.38
C THR A 368 6.70 -28.76 -17.00
N SER A 369 6.66 -27.75 -16.14
CA SER A 369 7.85 -27.19 -15.51
C SER A 369 7.80 -27.44 -14.02
N ALA A 370 8.79 -28.15 -13.49
CA ALA A 370 9.00 -28.34 -12.05
C ALA A 370 9.60 -27.09 -11.38
N MET A 371 9.53 -25.93 -12.01
CA MET A 371 10.16 -24.70 -11.54
C MET A 371 9.15 -23.76 -10.87
N THR A 372 9.53 -23.20 -9.74
CA THR A 372 8.85 -22.11 -9.05
C THR A 372 9.69 -20.86 -9.17
N VAL A 373 9.12 -19.75 -9.59
CA VAL A 373 9.79 -18.46 -9.52
C VAL A 373 9.56 -17.88 -8.14
N THR A 374 10.64 -17.56 -7.43
CA THR A 374 10.60 -16.85 -6.15
C THR A 374 11.16 -15.46 -6.32
N ALA A 375 10.50 -14.47 -5.73
CA ALA A 375 10.95 -13.09 -5.75
C ALA A 375 10.93 -12.48 -4.34
N ASP A 376 11.57 -11.34 -4.13
CA ASP A 376 11.51 -10.58 -2.88
C ASP A 376 11.21 -9.10 -3.17
N HIS A 377 9.96 -8.71 -2.98
CA HIS A 377 9.51 -7.32 -3.05
C HIS A 377 9.27 -6.71 -1.65
N GLY A 378 9.57 -7.46 -0.58
CA GLY A 378 9.23 -7.06 0.79
C GLY A 378 9.87 -5.77 1.26
N ASP A 379 10.94 -5.31 0.63
CA ASP A 379 11.65 -4.08 0.94
C ASP A 379 11.43 -2.96 -0.07
N ALA A 380 10.81 -3.28 -1.20
CA ALA A 380 10.46 -2.28 -2.19
C ALA A 380 9.39 -1.32 -1.66
N SER A 381 9.40 -0.08 -2.13
CA SER A 381 8.27 0.84 -1.98
C SER A 381 7.22 0.53 -3.04
N LEU A 382 5.94 0.74 -2.71
CA LEU A 382 4.86 0.66 -3.68
C LEU A 382 5.01 1.80 -4.69
N SER A 383 5.52 1.48 -5.88
CA SER A 383 5.69 2.39 -7.01
C SER A 383 5.18 1.74 -8.29
N GLU A 384 4.94 2.54 -9.30
CA GLU A 384 4.50 2.05 -10.61
C GLU A 384 5.53 1.10 -11.23
N GLY A 385 6.83 1.39 -11.11
CA GLY A 385 7.90 0.54 -11.61
C GLY A 385 7.94 -0.83 -10.93
N VAL A 386 7.67 -0.91 -9.62
CA VAL A 386 7.56 -2.19 -8.90
C VAL A 386 6.30 -2.94 -9.34
N THR A 387 5.19 -2.25 -9.54
CA THR A 387 3.94 -2.83 -10.05
C THR A 387 4.14 -3.46 -11.41
N GLN A 388 4.72 -2.74 -12.35
CA GLN A 388 5.01 -3.24 -13.70
C GLN A 388 5.99 -4.41 -13.69
N ALA A 389 7.00 -4.38 -12.82
CA ALA A 389 7.95 -5.48 -12.68
C ALA A 389 7.28 -6.78 -12.21
N ILE A 390 6.44 -6.70 -11.18
CA ILE A 390 5.69 -7.87 -10.68
C ILE A 390 4.74 -8.40 -11.74
N ALA A 391 4.02 -7.54 -12.44
CA ALA A 391 3.09 -7.92 -13.49
C ALA A 391 3.81 -8.62 -14.67
N ALA A 392 4.93 -8.07 -15.14
CA ALA A 392 5.74 -8.65 -16.20
C ALA A 392 6.34 -10.02 -15.82
N ASP A 393 6.85 -10.14 -14.58
CA ASP A 393 7.37 -11.42 -14.08
C ASP A 393 6.26 -12.48 -14.02
N LEU A 394 5.04 -12.09 -13.61
CA LEU A 394 3.89 -12.99 -13.55
C LEU A 394 3.38 -13.43 -14.93
N ALA A 395 3.36 -12.53 -15.91
CA ALA A 395 2.98 -12.86 -17.29
C ALA A 395 3.85 -14.02 -17.81
N VAL A 396 5.16 -13.93 -17.63
CA VAL A 396 6.11 -14.99 -18.04
C VAL A 396 5.92 -16.27 -17.25
N VAL A 397 5.66 -16.20 -15.95
CA VAL A 397 5.45 -17.39 -15.10
C VAL A 397 4.18 -18.14 -15.48
N ILE A 398 3.16 -17.43 -15.95
CA ILE A 398 1.84 -17.97 -16.25
C ILE A 398 1.78 -18.53 -17.66
N SER A 399 2.34 -17.83 -18.65
CA SER A 399 2.32 -18.21 -20.06
C SER A 399 3.55 -19.03 -20.46
N GLY A 400 4.69 -18.82 -19.78
CA GLY A 400 5.98 -19.36 -20.20
C GLY A 400 6.18 -20.84 -19.90
N ASP A 401 6.80 -21.52 -20.87
CA ASP A 401 7.41 -22.83 -20.65
C ASP A 401 8.72 -22.70 -19.85
N THR A 402 9.36 -23.83 -19.56
CA THR A 402 10.61 -23.88 -18.79
C THR A 402 11.76 -23.08 -19.44
N ALA A 403 11.81 -23.02 -20.77
CA ALA A 403 12.85 -22.28 -21.49
C ALA A 403 12.61 -20.78 -21.36
N THR A 404 11.39 -20.33 -21.62
CA THR A 404 10.97 -18.92 -21.45
C THR A 404 11.22 -18.40 -20.03
N ILE A 405 10.87 -19.20 -19.01
CA ILE A 405 11.13 -18.84 -17.61
C ILE A 405 12.64 -18.73 -17.32
N ARG A 406 13.47 -19.60 -17.88
CA ARG A 406 14.93 -19.54 -17.68
C ARG A 406 15.59 -18.37 -18.39
N ASP A 407 15.07 -18.00 -19.54
CA ASP A 407 15.61 -16.92 -20.37
C ASP A 407 15.15 -15.54 -19.91
N HIS A 408 14.06 -15.48 -19.12
CA HIS A 408 13.53 -14.22 -18.59
C HIS A 408 14.43 -13.63 -17.50
N ALA A 409 14.65 -12.33 -17.58
CA ALA A 409 15.45 -11.57 -16.61
C ALA A 409 14.59 -11.08 -15.44
N PHE A 410 14.30 -11.96 -14.49
CA PHE A 410 13.56 -11.58 -13.27
C PHE A 410 14.28 -10.48 -12.48
N ARG A 411 13.57 -9.42 -12.13
CA ARG A 411 14.17 -8.26 -11.45
C ARG A 411 14.50 -8.52 -9.99
N SER A 412 13.61 -9.21 -9.28
CA SER A 412 13.69 -9.35 -7.82
C SER A 412 13.81 -10.80 -7.35
N GLY A 413 14.11 -11.72 -8.26
CA GLY A 413 14.15 -13.14 -7.97
C GLY A 413 14.64 -13.99 -9.12
N GLY A 414 14.14 -15.22 -9.18
CA GLY A 414 14.45 -16.16 -10.25
C GLY A 414 13.83 -17.53 -10.04
N PRO A 415 13.98 -18.41 -11.04
CA PRO A 415 13.46 -19.76 -10.97
C PRO A 415 14.27 -20.63 -9.99
N LEU A 416 13.55 -21.39 -9.19
CA LEU A 416 14.06 -22.42 -8.30
C LEU A 416 13.40 -23.77 -8.64
N ASP A 417 14.11 -24.86 -8.39
CA ASP A 417 13.53 -26.19 -8.43
C ASP A 417 12.46 -26.36 -7.34
N ALA A 418 11.35 -27.04 -7.64
CA ALA A 418 10.27 -27.24 -6.67
C ALA A 418 10.74 -27.97 -5.40
N GLY A 419 11.70 -28.89 -5.52
CA GLY A 419 12.31 -29.58 -4.38
C GLY A 419 13.07 -28.60 -3.46
N ALA A 420 13.76 -27.61 -4.05
CA ALA A 420 14.46 -26.58 -3.29
C ALA A 420 13.46 -25.68 -2.53
N VAL A 421 12.34 -25.32 -3.16
CA VAL A 421 11.26 -24.53 -2.54
C VAL A 421 10.62 -25.29 -1.37
N HIS A 422 10.35 -26.59 -1.53
CA HIS A 422 9.82 -27.45 -0.45
C HIS A 422 10.79 -27.58 0.72
N ALA A 423 12.10 -27.62 0.46
CA ALA A 423 13.12 -27.74 1.49
C ALA A 423 13.39 -26.42 2.24
N ALA A 424 13.14 -25.28 1.59
CA ALA A 424 13.50 -23.97 2.11
C ALA A 424 12.71 -23.62 3.39
N ALA A 425 13.42 -23.09 4.38
CA ALA A 425 12.79 -22.54 5.57
C ALA A 425 12.09 -21.21 5.24
N ASP A 426 12.73 -20.39 4.42
CA ASP A 426 12.21 -19.15 3.88
C ASP A 426 12.29 -19.26 2.34
N ILE A 427 11.17 -19.07 1.65
CA ILE A 427 11.10 -19.16 0.19
C ILE A 427 11.18 -17.80 -0.50
N THR A 428 11.55 -16.76 0.23
CA THR A 428 11.99 -15.53 -0.41
C THR A 428 13.26 -15.83 -1.23
N ALA A 429 13.34 -15.22 -2.42
CA ALA A 429 14.51 -15.45 -3.25
C ALA A 429 15.79 -15.11 -2.46
N PRO A 430 16.77 -16.03 -2.41
CA PRO A 430 18.07 -15.63 -1.92
C PRO A 430 18.54 -14.51 -2.85
N ARG A 431 18.91 -13.36 -2.29
CA ARG A 431 19.57 -12.32 -3.06
C ARG A 431 20.89 -12.90 -3.59
N THR A 432 20.86 -13.37 -4.82
CA THR A 432 22.08 -13.79 -5.50
C THR A 432 22.86 -12.53 -5.89
N ALA A 433 24.18 -12.61 -5.93
CA ALA A 433 25.03 -11.52 -6.41
C ALA A 433 24.56 -11.01 -7.79
N ALA A 434 23.99 -11.88 -8.62
CA ALA A 434 23.38 -11.51 -9.91
C ALA A 434 22.08 -10.71 -9.77
N SER A 435 21.21 -10.97 -8.77
CA SER A 435 20.01 -10.18 -8.54
C SER A 435 20.32 -8.84 -7.88
N GLU A 436 21.35 -8.77 -7.04
CA GLU A 436 21.84 -7.50 -6.49
C GLU A 436 22.49 -6.62 -7.55
N GLN A 437 23.19 -7.21 -8.52
CA GLN A 437 23.74 -6.49 -9.68
C GLN A 437 22.64 -5.97 -10.61
N ARG A 438 21.56 -6.74 -10.82
CA ARG A 438 20.39 -6.30 -11.59
C ARG A 438 19.62 -5.21 -10.88
N LEU A 439 19.43 -5.34 -9.55
CA LEU A 439 18.83 -4.28 -8.74
C LEU A 439 19.63 -2.98 -8.82
N GLY A 440 20.97 -3.08 -8.88
CA GLY A 440 21.84 -1.94 -9.11
C GLY A 440 21.63 -1.30 -10.49
N ALA A 441 21.45 -2.11 -11.54
CA ALA A 441 21.19 -1.64 -12.90
C ALA A 441 19.77 -1.04 -13.03
N ASP A 442 18.78 -1.58 -12.32
CA ASP A 442 17.41 -1.07 -12.32
C ASP A 442 17.27 0.21 -11.49
N LEU A 443 17.94 0.30 -10.35
CA LEU A 443 18.07 1.55 -9.59
C LEU A 443 18.83 2.62 -10.39
N LEU A 444 19.79 2.20 -11.19
CA LEU A 444 20.47 3.08 -12.15
C LEU A 444 19.51 3.56 -13.24
N ALA A 445 18.65 2.69 -13.79
CA ALA A 445 17.64 3.04 -14.77
C ALA A 445 16.53 3.93 -14.16
N GLU A 446 16.16 3.71 -12.93
CA GLU A 446 15.21 4.56 -12.18
C GLU A 446 15.84 5.92 -11.82
N ALA A 447 17.12 5.94 -11.47
CA ALA A 447 17.90 7.16 -11.36
C ALA A 447 18.06 7.89 -12.71
N LEU A 448 18.06 7.15 -13.85
CA LEU A 448 18.06 7.70 -15.23
C LEU A 448 16.85 8.61 -15.48
N HIS A 449 15.68 8.22 -15.03
CA HIS A 449 14.49 9.04 -15.15
C HIS A 449 14.42 10.18 -14.14
N ALA A 450 15.16 10.08 -13.02
CA ALA A 450 15.15 11.08 -11.97
C ALA A 450 16.19 12.21 -12.17
N ASP A 451 17.35 11.92 -12.77
CA ASP A 451 18.42 12.92 -12.96
C ASP A 451 19.45 12.47 -14.01
N GLU A 452 19.31 12.92 -15.26
CA GLU A 452 20.21 12.60 -16.39
C GLU A 452 21.66 13.00 -16.14
N GLU A 453 21.92 14.02 -15.33
CA GLU A 453 23.27 14.47 -15.04
C GLU A 453 23.99 13.59 -14.01
N LEU A 454 23.27 12.97 -13.05
CA LEU A 454 23.87 12.01 -12.12
C LEU A 454 24.38 10.76 -12.85
N LEU A 455 23.77 10.43 -13.95
CA LEU A 455 24.10 9.28 -14.79
C LEU A 455 25.23 9.53 -15.77
N ALA A 456 25.42 10.75 -16.22
CA ALA A 456 26.60 11.10 -17.02
C ALA A 456 27.90 10.82 -16.24
N ALA A 457 27.80 10.76 -14.90
CA ALA A 457 28.94 10.46 -14.03
C ALA A 457 29.15 8.95 -13.76
N VAL A 458 28.20 8.07 -14.15
CA VAL A 458 28.25 6.63 -13.83
C VAL A 458 28.18 5.80 -15.10
N SER A 459 29.23 5.02 -15.38
CA SER A 459 29.25 4.04 -16.47
C SER A 459 28.99 2.64 -15.91
N ALA A 460 28.04 1.90 -16.48
CA ALA A 460 27.85 0.49 -16.15
C ALA A 460 29.06 -0.32 -16.66
N THR A 461 29.87 -0.85 -15.75
CA THR A 461 30.89 -1.84 -16.09
C THR A 461 30.26 -3.21 -16.22
N GLY A 462 30.61 -3.94 -17.29
CA GLY A 462 30.09 -5.30 -17.49
C GLY A 462 30.42 -6.23 -16.31
N SER A 463 29.58 -7.20 -16.10
CA SER A 463 29.51 -8.17 -14.97
C SER A 463 30.82 -8.96 -14.71
N ARG A 464 31.83 -8.93 -15.59
CA ARG A 464 33.06 -9.73 -15.42
C ARG A 464 33.98 -9.26 -14.28
N ASP A 465 33.86 -8.01 -13.84
CA ASP A 465 34.69 -7.43 -12.78
C ASP A 465 33.94 -7.27 -11.44
N ALA A 466 32.71 -7.79 -11.36
CA ALA A 466 31.92 -7.71 -10.14
C ALA A 466 32.50 -8.63 -9.07
N ARG A 467 32.90 -8.04 -7.96
CA ARG A 467 33.34 -8.77 -6.76
C ARG A 467 32.13 -9.07 -5.86
N PRO A 468 32.09 -10.25 -5.22
CA PRO A 468 31.01 -10.55 -4.29
C PRO A 468 30.97 -9.51 -3.16
N GLU A 469 29.76 -9.08 -2.81
CA GLU A 469 29.52 -8.14 -1.72
C GLU A 469 29.87 -8.81 -0.38
N GLU A 470 30.73 -8.17 0.40
CA GLU A 470 31.06 -8.66 1.73
C GLU A 470 30.41 -7.80 2.80
N ARG A 471 29.69 -8.43 3.69
CA ARG A 471 29.04 -7.79 4.83
C ARG A 471 29.62 -8.29 6.14
N VAL A 472 29.94 -7.37 7.02
CA VAL A 472 30.45 -7.67 8.36
C VAL A 472 29.42 -7.31 9.43
N GLY A 473 29.47 -7.99 10.57
CA GLY A 473 28.69 -7.63 11.74
C GLY A 473 29.21 -6.34 12.38
N TRP A 474 28.32 -5.66 13.13
CA TRP A 474 28.66 -4.40 13.79
C TRP A 474 29.89 -4.46 14.68
N ALA A 475 30.03 -5.52 15.46
CA ALA A 475 31.22 -5.72 16.33
C ALA A 475 32.52 -5.80 15.53
N THR A 476 32.51 -6.49 14.38
CA THR A 476 33.67 -6.57 13.48
C THR A 476 33.95 -5.21 12.84
N LEU A 477 32.91 -4.50 12.40
CA LEU A 477 33.05 -3.17 11.81
C LEU A 477 33.73 -2.20 12.78
N THR A 478 33.25 -2.13 14.02
CA THR A 478 33.75 -1.21 15.05
C THR A 478 35.09 -1.62 15.65
N GLY A 479 35.45 -2.90 15.59
CA GLY A 479 36.72 -3.41 16.12
C GLY A 479 37.86 -3.44 15.12
N ARG A 480 37.56 -3.45 13.80
CA ARG A 480 38.59 -3.61 12.75
C ARG A 480 38.63 -2.49 11.72
N TYR A 481 37.52 -1.83 11.45
CA TYR A 481 37.38 -0.87 10.36
C TYR A 481 37.01 0.54 10.85
N GLY A 482 36.84 0.73 12.14
CA GLY A 482 36.51 2.03 12.71
C GLY A 482 36.27 1.97 14.21
N SER A 483 35.85 3.10 14.76
CA SER A 483 35.53 3.25 16.17
C SER A 483 34.12 3.79 16.36
N ASP A 484 33.43 3.33 17.40
CA ASP A 484 32.06 3.74 17.77
C ASP A 484 32.08 4.47 19.11
N ARG A 485 31.47 5.66 19.18
CA ARG A 485 31.41 6.46 20.41
C ARG A 485 30.00 7.01 20.66
N PRO A 486 29.55 7.08 21.92
CA PRO A 486 28.26 7.66 22.28
C PRO A 486 28.26 9.18 22.13
N GLY A 487 27.09 9.74 21.85
CA GLY A 487 26.84 11.18 21.99
C GLY A 487 26.76 11.62 23.44
N VAL A 488 26.80 12.93 23.65
CA VAL A 488 26.74 13.57 24.96
C VAL A 488 25.29 13.76 25.41
N ARG A 489 25.03 13.62 26.69
CA ARG A 489 23.72 13.96 27.28
C ARG A 489 23.76 15.39 27.78
N LEU A 490 22.87 16.23 27.26
CA LEU A 490 22.70 17.62 27.70
C LEU A 490 21.22 17.90 28.01
N PRO A 491 20.94 18.81 28.92
CA PRO A 491 19.60 19.34 29.14
C PRO A 491 19.10 20.11 27.90
N SER A 492 17.81 20.01 27.59
CA SER A 492 17.23 20.63 26.39
C SER A 492 17.23 22.16 26.39
N ASP A 493 17.20 22.77 27.55
CA ASP A 493 17.28 24.23 27.79
C ASP A 493 18.65 24.81 27.40
N GLU A 494 19.71 24.05 27.50
CA GLU A 494 21.05 24.44 27.07
C GLU A 494 21.25 24.45 25.52
N LEU A 495 20.28 23.93 24.76
CA LEU A 495 20.36 23.76 23.32
C LEU A 495 19.65 24.87 22.51
N ALA A 496 19.31 25.99 23.13
CA ALA A 496 18.61 27.10 22.50
C ALA A 496 19.52 28.32 22.17
N ALA A 497 20.84 28.15 22.26
CA ALA A 497 21.80 29.25 22.02
C ALA A 497 21.79 29.70 20.56
N SER A 498 21.99 31.00 20.32
CA SER A 498 22.10 31.59 18.98
C SER A 498 23.28 32.57 18.91
N GLY A 499 23.81 32.80 17.72
CA GLY A 499 24.90 33.75 17.49
C GLY A 499 26.28 33.14 17.24
N SER A 500 27.31 34.00 17.16
CA SER A 500 28.69 33.58 16.97
C SER A 500 29.25 32.90 18.23
N GLY A 501 30.08 31.89 18.10
CA GLY A 501 30.61 31.12 19.23
C GLY A 501 29.76 29.90 19.63
N THR A 502 28.66 29.65 18.96
CA THR A 502 27.82 28.49 19.25
C THR A 502 28.21 27.28 18.37
N VAL A 503 28.03 26.08 18.91
CA VAL A 503 28.25 24.81 18.22
C VAL A 503 26.91 24.18 17.87
N ALA A 504 26.75 23.71 16.64
CA ALA A 504 25.55 22.99 16.23
C ALA A 504 25.54 21.57 16.82
N ALA A 505 24.36 21.14 17.26
CA ALA A 505 24.15 19.82 17.85
C ALA A 505 23.28 18.93 16.94
N ILE A 506 23.62 17.66 16.86
CA ILE A 506 22.92 16.64 16.06
C ILE A 506 22.44 15.53 17.00
N GLY A 507 21.17 15.20 16.93
CA GLY A 507 20.59 14.08 17.68
C GLY A 507 19.62 13.28 16.84
N ALA A 508 18.77 12.51 17.50
CA ALA A 508 17.82 11.63 16.82
C ALA A 508 16.79 12.38 15.93
N ASP A 509 16.39 13.59 16.34
CA ASP A 509 15.40 14.39 15.61
C ASP A 509 15.97 14.89 14.28
N GLU A 510 17.22 15.34 14.26
CA GLU A 510 17.92 15.79 13.06
C GLU A 510 18.17 14.62 12.10
N LEU A 511 18.57 13.46 12.62
CA LEU A 511 18.80 12.26 11.83
C LEU A 511 17.53 11.71 11.15
N ARG A 512 16.37 11.93 11.75
CA ARG A 512 15.07 11.52 11.22
C ARG A 512 14.35 12.58 10.40
N GLY A 513 14.98 13.74 10.21
CA GLY A 513 14.38 14.84 9.48
C GLY A 513 13.26 15.57 10.22
N ALA A 514 13.01 15.25 11.49
CA ALA A 514 12.02 15.95 12.31
C ALA A 514 12.47 17.38 12.69
N ARG A 515 13.77 17.65 12.55
CA ARG A 515 14.38 18.94 12.82
C ARG A 515 15.54 19.20 11.86
N PRO A 516 15.71 20.41 11.33
CA PRO A 516 16.86 20.76 10.47
C PRO A 516 18.20 20.63 11.20
N TRP A 517 19.24 20.27 10.49
CA TRP A 517 20.60 20.29 10.99
C TRP A 517 21.00 21.70 11.40
N GLY A 518 21.64 21.81 12.57
CA GLY A 518 22.07 23.11 13.12
C GLY A 518 20.96 23.93 13.78
N ALA A 519 19.74 23.42 13.83
CA ALA A 519 18.64 24.08 14.54
C ALA A 519 18.85 24.13 16.05
N ARG A 520 19.47 23.10 16.63
CA ARG A 520 19.89 23.10 18.04
C ARG A 520 21.35 23.53 18.13
N ARG A 521 21.62 24.48 18.98
CA ARG A 521 22.96 25.02 19.18
C ARG A 521 23.23 25.23 20.65
N ILE A 522 24.50 25.10 21.04
CA ILE A 522 24.98 25.38 22.42
C ILE A 522 26.12 26.36 22.35
N ASP A 523 26.20 27.26 23.32
CA ASP A 523 27.36 28.11 23.51
C ASP A 523 28.60 27.28 23.82
N ARG A 524 29.71 27.60 23.19
CA ARG A 524 30.93 26.80 23.30
C ARG A 524 31.56 26.85 24.68
N LEU A 525 31.54 28.02 25.34
CA LEU A 525 32.07 28.16 26.70
C LEU A 525 31.20 27.38 27.68
N ARG A 526 29.88 27.50 27.50
CA ARG A 526 28.93 26.77 28.34
C ARG A 526 29.09 25.24 28.14
N LEU A 527 29.33 24.77 26.94
CA LEU A 527 29.60 23.35 26.67
C LEU A 527 30.88 22.89 27.39
N GLU A 528 31.94 23.69 27.38
CA GLU A 528 33.19 23.37 28.07
C GLU A 528 33.01 23.27 29.61
N GLU A 529 32.08 24.05 30.18
CA GLU A 529 31.73 23.96 31.61
C GLU A 529 30.98 22.66 31.94
N ILE A 530 29.93 22.33 31.16
CA ILE A 530 29.01 21.23 31.53
C ILE A 530 29.46 19.87 30.97
N ALA A 531 30.22 19.86 29.89
CA ALA A 531 30.70 18.64 29.24
C ALA A 531 32.13 18.80 28.70
N PRO A 532 33.17 18.99 29.53
CA PRO A 532 34.55 19.29 29.13
C PRO A 532 35.21 18.18 28.31
N ARG A 533 34.64 16.99 28.32
CA ARG A 533 35.11 15.83 27.52
C ARG A 533 34.29 15.60 26.22
N ALA A 534 33.38 16.51 25.89
CA ALA A 534 32.62 16.45 24.66
C ALA A 534 33.57 16.43 23.46
N ARG A 535 33.28 15.54 22.50
CA ARG A 535 34.06 15.43 21.25
C ARG A 535 33.17 15.83 20.09
N PHE A 536 33.75 16.55 19.17
CA PHE A 536 33.08 16.96 17.95
C PHE A 536 33.27 15.91 16.84
N THR A 537 32.38 15.95 15.88
CA THR A 537 32.51 15.19 14.66
C THR A 537 33.67 15.71 13.81
N GLU A 538 34.22 14.85 12.99
CA GLU A 538 35.11 15.20 11.88
C GLU A 538 34.40 14.95 10.56
N ALA A 539 34.84 15.59 9.49
CA ALA A 539 34.29 15.36 8.16
C ALA A 539 34.45 13.87 7.76
N GLY A 540 33.34 13.23 7.38
CA GLY A 540 33.28 11.80 7.08
C GLY A 540 32.81 10.92 8.24
N ASP A 541 32.58 11.47 9.43
CA ASP A 541 31.95 10.71 10.51
C ASP A 541 30.51 10.33 10.16
N VAL A 542 30.12 9.12 10.52
CA VAL A 542 28.72 8.66 10.41
C VAL A 542 28.00 8.89 11.74
N VAL A 543 27.08 9.82 11.76
CA VAL A 543 26.20 10.04 12.93
C VAL A 543 24.98 9.16 12.78
N TYR A 544 24.64 8.36 13.79
CA TYR A 544 23.55 7.40 13.71
C TYR A 544 22.79 7.23 15.02
N VAL A 545 21.58 6.72 14.93
CA VAL A 545 20.73 6.29 16.05
C VAL A 545 20.15 4.92 15.76
N SER A 546 20.08 4.06 16.77
CA SER A 546 19.45 2.74 16.67
C SER A 546 18.05 2.69 17.34
N ALA A 547 17.89 3.33 18.49
CA ALA A 547 16.65 3.35 19.25
C ALA A 547 15.54 4.13 18.53
N GLY A 548 14.31 3.61 18.52
CA GLY A 548 13.15 4.26 17.87
C GLY A 548 13.17 4.20 16.34
N GLY A 549 13.93 3.30 15.76
CA GLY A 549 14.16 3.11 14.33
C GLY A 549 15.55 3.62 13.91
N PRO A 550 16.36 2.76 13.25
CA PRO A 550 17.68 3.13 12.77
C PRO A 550 17.62 4.29 11.78
N ALA A 551 18.49 5.27 11.97
CA ALA A 551 18.71 6.37 11.05
C ALA A 551 20.18 6.77 11.12
N ALA A 552 20.76 7.17 9.98
CA ALA A 552 22.16 7.57 9.90
C ALA A 552 22.39 8.57 8.78
N MET A 553 23.38 9.42 8.97
CA MET A 553 23.87 10.38 7.96
C MET A 553 25.38 10.55 8.11
N VAL A 554 26.04 10.90 7.03
CA VAL A 554 27.45 11.29 7.04
C VAL A 554 27.55 12.77 7.32
N ASP A 555 28.38 13.15 8.26
CA ASP A 555 28.73 14.55 8.50
C ASP A 555 29.88 14.96 7.57
N ASP A 556 29.54 15.66 6.49
CA ASP A 556 30.53 16.09 5.48
C ASP A 556 31.35 17.31 5.91
N VAL A 557 30.92 18.01 6.96
CA VAL A 557 31.54 19.26 7.41
C VAL A 557 32.38 19.03 8.66
N GLY A 558 31.88 18.23 9.59
CA GLY A 558 32.45 18.07 10.91
C GLY A 558 32.18 19.26 11.86
N GLY A 559 32.70 19.18 13.06
CA GLY A 559 32.57 20.23 14.08
C GLY A 559 31.24 20.25 14.81
N HIS A 560 30.40 19.24 14.63
CA HIS A 560 29.11 19.12 15.30
C HIS A 560 29.20 18.34 16.62
N LEU A 561 28.37 18.71 17.57
CA LEU A 561 28.18 17.99 18.82
C LEU A 561 27.10 16.93 18.65
N VAL A 562 27.39 15.66 18.95
CA VAL A 562 26.40 14.60 18.86
C VAL A 562 25.72 14.38 20.21
N LEU A 563 24.38 14.40 20.21
CA LEU A 563 23.55 14.24 21.41
C LEU A 563 23.07 12.81 21.56
N ALA A 564 23.19 12.24 22.75
CA ALA A 564 22.58 10.94 23.05
C ALA A 564 21.04 10.98 22.83
N PRO A 565 20.41 9.90 22.31
CA PRO A 565 20.96 8.56 22.09
C PRO A 565 21.73 8.36 20.77
N ALA A 566 21.95 9.40 19.96
CA ALA A 566 22.75 9.28 18.75
C ALA A 566 24.22 8.98 19.09
N ARG A 567 24.91 8.37 18.17
CA ARG A 567 26.29 7.90 18.26
C ARG A 567 27.08 8.30 17.02
N VAL A 568 28.39 8.19 17.11
CA VAL A 568 29.30 8.48 16.00
C VAL A 568 30.10 7.22 15.67
N PHE A 569 30.02 6.77 14.44
CA PHE A 569 30.99 5.81 13.88
C PHE A 569 32.01 6.59 13.04
N ARG A 570 33.28 6.40 13.34
CA ARG A 570 34.41 6.96 12.58
C ARG A 570 35.14 5.82 11.88
N ALA A 571 35.16 5.84 10.56
CA ALA A 571 35.94 4.91 9.79
C ALA A 571 37.44 5.17 10.01
N GLU A 572 38.20 4.12 10.25
CA GLU A 572 39.67 4.22 10.29
C GLU A 572 40.24 4.22 8.86
N PRO A 573 41.22 5.08 8.57
CA PRO A 573 41.88 5.03 7.29
C PRO A 573 42.54 3.66 7.10
N PRO A 574 42.50 3.09 5.88
CA PRO A 574 43.05 1.77 5.62
C PRO A 574 44.54 1.73 5.94
N GLN A 575 44.91 0.89 6.89
CA GLN A 575 46.33 0.74 7.25
C GLN A 575 47.11 0.05 6.13
N PRO A 576 48.26 0.59 5.70
CA PRO A 576 49.03 0.05 4.55
C PRO A 576 49.59 -1.36 4.80
N ALA A 577 49.68 -1.79 6.07
CA ALA A 577 50.25 -3.08 6.47
C ALA A 577 49.22 -4.23 6.53
N VAL A 578 47.90 -3.96 6.33
CA VAL A 578 46.86 -5.00 6.39
C VAL A 578 46.53 -5.42 4.95
N GLU A 579 46.72 -6.68 4.64
CA GLU A 579 46.41 -7.30 3.33
C GLU A 579 44.92 -7.31 2.96
N ASP A 580 44.04 -6.75 3.81
CA ASP A 580 42.62 -6.69 3.51
C ASP A 580 42.33 -5.64 2.41
N PRO A 581 41.83 -6.07 1.26
CA PRO A 581 41.55 -5.16 0.14
C PRO A 581 40.28 -4.32 0.37
N ARG A 582 39.67 -4.35 1.55
CA ARG A 582 38.39 -3.72 1.85
C ARG A 582 38.48 -2.72 2.99
N CYS A 583 37.51 -1.78 3.01
CA CYS A 583 37.42 -0.72 4.02
C CYS A 583 35.95 -0.33 4.30
N ALA A 584 35.73 0.32 5.43
CA ALA A 584 34.45 0.96 5.72
C ALA A 584 34.33 2.29 4.99
N ALA A 585 33.42 2.37 4.03
CA ALA A 585 33.08 3.63 3.36
C ALA A 585 31.94 4.30 4.15
N PRO A 586 32.11 5.53 4.66
CA PRO A 586 31.09 6.23 5.47
C PRO A 586 29.70 6.25 4.80
N GLY A 587 29.65 6.48 3.49
CA GLY A 587 28.42 6.50 2.73
C GLY A 587 27.67 5.17 2.74
N LEU A 588 28.38 4.03 2.56
CA LEU A 588 27.79 2.70 2.65
C LEU A 588 27.36 2.35 4.07
N VAL A 589 28.18 2.71 5.06
CA VAL A 589 27.85 2.48 6.49
C VAL A 589 26.57 3.22 6.85
N ALA A 590 26.44 4.50 6.48
CA ALA A 590 25.25 5.29 6.73
C ALA A 590 24.00 4.72 6.03
N ALA A 591 24.13 4.34 4.75
CA ALA A 591 23.04 3.75 3.98
C ALA A 591 22.57 2.41 4.57
N ASP A 592 23.52 1.56 4.95
CA ASP A 592 23.19 0.25 5.54
C ASP A 592 22.56 0.36 6.93
N ILE A 593 23.04 1.30 7.77
CA ILE A 593 22.38 1.57 9.06
C ILE A 593 20.95 2.07 8.85
N ALA A 594 20.75 3.02 7.95
CA ALA A 594 19.42 3.56 7.66
C ALA A 594 18.46 2.50 7.08
N ALA A 595 19.00 1.48 6.41
CA ALA A 595 18.23 0.36 5.88
C ALA A 595 17.91 -0.73 6.92
N GLN A 596 18.54 -0.72 8.12
CA GLN A 596 18.25 -1.70 9.17
C GLN A 596 16.84 -1.53 9.73
N ARG A 597 16.24 -2.64 10.13
CA ARG A 597 14.86 -2.68 10.65
C ARG A 597 14.78 -2.91 12.15
N VAL A 598 15.85 -3.45 12.71
CA VAL A 598 15.93 -3.79 14.11
C VAL A 598 16.87 -2.81 14.83
N PRO A 599 16.51 -2.34 16.03
CA PRO A 599 17.35 -1.44 16.80
C PRO A 599 18.59 -2.13 17.38
N ASP A 600 18.62 -3.47 17.38
CA ASP A 600 19.74 -4.26 17.87
C ASP A 600 20.91 -4.22 16.87
N ARG A 601 21.99 -3.56 17.28
CA ARG A 601 23.21 -3.40 16.46
C ARG A 601 23.94 -4.70 16.19
N ASP A 602 23.83 -5.69 17.07
CA ASP A 602 24.50 -6.98 16.90
C ASP A 602 23.91 -7.76 15.71
N ALA A 603 22.67 -7.46 15.36
CA ALA A 603 22.01 -8.01 14.16
C ALA A 603 22.38 -7.29 12.85
N TRP A 604 23.05 -6.13 12.93
CA TRP A 604 23.35 -5.35 11.74
C TRP A 604 24.42 -6.00 10.87
N ARG A 605 24.25 -5.86 9.56
CA ARG A 605 25.19 -6.31 8.54
C ARG A 605 25.53 -5.16 7.61
N ILE A 606 26.79 -4.76 7.62
CA ILE A 606 27.29 -3.55 6.94
C ILE A 606 28.24 -3.97 5.81
N ARG A 607 28.04 -3.39 4.64
CA ARG A 607 28.88 -3.62 3.46
C ARG A 607 30.23 -2.95 3.61
N LEU A 608 31.25 -3.64 3.12
CA LEU A 608 32.58 -3.09 2.96
C LEU A 608 32.82 -2.70 1.50
N ALA A 609 33.47 -1.57 1.27
CA ALA A 609 33.89 -1.16 -0.05
C ALA A 609 35.27 -1.77 -0.39
N PRO A 610 35.52 -2.13 -1.67
CA PRO A 610 36.86 -2.33 -2.14
C PRO A 610 37.69 -1.03 -1.98
N ARG A 611 38.92 -1.16 -1.50
CA ARG A 611 39.78 -0.02 -1.19
C ARG A 611 40.03 0.87 -2.41
N ASP A 612 40.16 0.25 -3.58
CA ASP A 612 40.33 0.91 -4.88
C ASP A 612 39.07 1.67 -5.37
N ARG A 613 37.94 1.48 -4.72
CA ARG A 613 36.64 2.12 -5.05
C ARG A 613 36.14 3.10 -3.99
N LEU A 614 36.86 3.27 -2.89
CA LEU A 614 36.43 4.12 -1.78
C LEU A 614 36.17 5.56 -2.23
N GLU A 615 37.07 6.13 -3.01
CA GLU A 615 36.92 7.50 -3.50
C GLU A 615 35.72 7.67 -4.44
N ASP A 616 35.48 6.69 -5.29
CA ASP A 616 34.33 6.71 -6.21
C ASP A 616 32.99 6.63 -5.43
N VAL A 617 32.91 5.76 -4.42
CA VAL A 617 31.72 5.65 -3.55
C VAL A 617 31.45 6.97 -2.84
N GLU A 618 32.46 7.58 -2.24
CA GLU A 618 32.29 8.82 -1.50
C GLU A 618 32.06 10.03 -2.41
N ARG A 619 32.63 10.06 -3.61
CA ARG A 619 32.35 11.08 -4.62
C ARG A 619 30.89 11.01 -5.06
N LEU A 620 30.41 9.84 -5.48
CA LEU A 620 29.00 9.64 -5.89
C LEU A 620 28.04 10.05 -4.78
N ARG A 621 28.32 9.65 -3.53
CA ARG A 621 27.50 10.02 -2.38
C ARG A 621 27.41 11.55 -2.21
N ARG A 622 28.55 12.24 -2.26
CA ARG A 622 28.60 13.71 -2.11
C ARG A 622 27.87 14.42 -3.26
N GLU A 623 28.02 13.94 -4.48
CA GLU A 623 27.29 14.47 -5.64
C GLU A 623 25.79 14.30 -5.47
N ALA A 624 25.33 13.10 -5.09
CA ALA A 624 23.92 12.82 -4.83
C ALA A 624 23.35 13.66 -3.68
N ALA A 625 24.12 13.84 -2.60
CA ALA A 625 23.72 14.69 -1.46
C ALA A 625 23.63 16.17 -1.87
N GLY A 626 24.57 16.66 -2.65
CA GLY A 626 24.57 18.03 -3.19
C GLY A 626 23.35 18.32 -4.06
N ARG A 627 23.01 17.40 -4.96
CA ARG A 627 21.82 17.50 -5.83
C ARG A 627 20.51 17.46 -5.04
N ARG A 628 20.39 16.53 -4.09
CA ARG A 628 19.23 16.47 -3.20
C ARG A 628 19.02 17.80 -2.47
N LYS A 629 20.10 18.40 -1.96
CA LYS A 629 20.04 19.70 -1.31
C LYS A 629 19.57 20.79 -2.30
N ALA A 630 20.12 20.83 -3.50
CA ALA A 630 19.72 21.81 -4.52
C ALA A 630 18.23 21.69 -4.91
N LEU A 631 17.71 20.45 -4.99
CA LEU A 631 16.29 20.19 -5.24
C LEU A 631 15.42 20.67 -4.09
N LEU A 632 15.79 20.38 -2.85
CA LEU A 632 15.06 20.86 -1.66
C LEU A 632 15.05 22.38 -1.59
N ASP A 633 16.19 23.03 -1.83
CA ASP A 633 16.28 24.49 -1.89
C ASP A 633 15.42 25.07 -3.04
N ARG A 634 15.27 24.34 -4.14
CA ARG A 634 14.39 24.74 -5.26
C ARG A 634 12.92 24.62 -4.89
N ILE A 635 12.53 23.53 -4.22
CA ILE A 635 11.16 23.33 -3.72
C ILE A 635 10.80 24.45 -2.75
N GLU A 636 11.67 24.75 -1.78
CA GLU A 636 11.43 25.83 -0.82
C GLU A 636 11.31 27.23 -1.47
N ARG A 637 12.08 27.48 -2.56
CA ARG A 637 11.91 28.71 -3.34
C ARG A 637 10.60 28.74 -4.09
N LEU A 638 10.12 27.61 -4.64
CA LEU A 638 8.84 27.50 -5.32
C LEU A 638 7.68 27.75 -4.35
N ASP A 639 7.72 27.13 -3.16
CA ASP A 639 6.69 27.32 -2.12
C ASP A 639 6.61 28.79 -1.71
N ARG A 640 7.75 29.45 -1.51
CA ARG A 640 7.79 30.89 -1.20
C ARG A 640 7.26 31.76 -2.35
N ALA A 641 7.60 31.38 -3.59
CA ALA A 641 7.12 32.10 -4.78
C ALA A 641 5.62 31.92 -4.96
N GLU A 642 5.08 30.73 -4.75
CA GLU A 642 3.65 30.44 -4.79
C GLU A 642 2.88 31.32 -3.79
N VAL A 643 3.30 31.34 -2.53
CA VAL A 643 2.68 32.19 -1.49
C VAL A 643 2.73 33.67 -1.89
N ALA A 644 3.86 34.16 -2.42
CA ALA A 644 4.00 35.54 -2.87
C ALA A 644 3.08 35.86 -4.06
N LEU A 645 2.95 34.95 -5.01
CA LEU A 645 2.06 35.10 -6.18
C LEU A 645 0.60 35.08 -5.77
N LEU A 646 0.20 34.17 -4.88
CA LEU A 646 -1.18 34.13 -4.35
C LEU A 646 -1.54 35.42 -3.61
N HIS A 647 -0.64 35.96 -2.80
CA HIS A 647 -0.83 37.27 -2.14
C HIS A 647 -0.93 38.40 -3.17
N GLY A 648 -0.07 38.38 -4.21
CA GLY A 648 -0.10 39.40 -5.28
C GLY A 648 -1.37 39.34 -6.11
N LEU A 649 -1.90 38.14 -6.40
CA LEU A 649 -3.19 37.96 -7.07
C LEU A 649 -4.34 38.49 -6.20
N ALA A 650 -4.34 38.11 -4.91
CA ALA A 650 -5.36 38.57 -3.95
C ALA A 650 -5.35 40.10 -3.77
N ALA A 651 -4.18 40.72 -3.77
CA ALA A 651 -4.00 42.17 -3.68
C ALA A 651 -4.18 42.90 -5.02
N GLY A 652 -4.39 42.20 -6.14
CA GLY A 652 -4.51 42.77 -7.48
C GLY A 652 -3.21 43.34 -8.05
N THR A 653 -2.07 43.07 -7.44
CA THR A 653 -0.73 43.51 -7.88
C THR A 653 -0.11 42.58 -8.92
N VAL A 654 -0.62 41.36 -9.05
CA VAL A 654 -0.25 40.37 -10.06
C VAL A 654 -1.51 39.92 -10.80
N ARG A 655 -1.41 39.59 -12.08
CA ARG A 655 -2.48 39.00 -12.90
C ARG A 655 -1.96 37.74 -13.59
N LEU A 656 -2.79 36.70 -13.63
CA LEU A 656 -2.53 35.54 -14.48
C LEU A 656 -2.66 35.97 -15.95
N GLY A 657 -1.64 35.72 -16.74
CA GLY A 657 -1.71 35.86 -18.19
C GLY A 657 -2.76 34.91 -18.78
N PRO A 658 -3.32 35.16 -19.98
CA PRO A 658 -4.16 34.21 -20.67
C PRO A 658 -3.37 32.90 -20.83
N GLY A 659 -3.91 31.81 -20.29
CA GLY A 659 -3.25 30.55 -20.14
C GLY A 659 -2.60 30.03 -21.42
N GLY A 660 -1.28 30.09 -21.45
CA GLY A 660 -0.48 29.27 -22.35
C GLY A 660 -0.43 27.87 -21.76
N ALA A 661 -0.97 26.88 -22.48
CA ALA A 661 -0.70 25.50 -22.16
C ALA A 661 0.84 25.29 -22.14
N PRO A 662 1.39 24.56 -21.17
CA PRO A 662 2.79 24.19 -21.22
C PRO A 662 3.01 23.33 -22.47
N GLN A 663 3.95 23.78 -23.33
CA GLN A 663 4.45 22.98 -24.45
C GLN A 663 5.32 21.84 -23.92
#